data_84dd7f76f65efcd01e836d74e7ae10fc
#
_entry.id   84dd7f76f65efcd01e836d74e7ae10fc
#
_cell.length_a   1.000
_cell.length_b   1.000
_cell.length_c   1.000
_cell.angle_alpha   90.00
_cell.angle_beta   90.00
_cell.angle_gamma   90.00
#
_symmetry.space_group_name_H-M   'P 1'
#
loop_
_entity.id
_entity.type
_entity.pdbx_description
1 polymer ?
#
loop_
_entity_poly.entity_id
_entity_poly.type
_entity_poly.pdbx_seq_one_letter_code
_entity_poly.pdbx_strand_id
1 'polypeptide(L)'
;MSKLIKYLKPFTASILAVIVLLFAQAMFDLSLPDYMSNIVNVGIQQGGIENAVPKVISKSEFDKLTLFMSKDEKEKVESNYTLLDKGNLSQSEYDEYVKDYPALEKENICKLNTKDKEIINELNPIMGKAMIVVGGIEEKGLQGVMGNSSLTGASDNSKANMEESAPKEGQIQGMPANTDPFFMIKNMPEAQKNDMIKQINEKFESMPESMVTQTAATFIKAQYTDLGMNIEKIQSQYILKTGGIMILLAFGSMIAAVSVTLIAARVAAGFGRNLRSKVFGKVVRFSNAEFDKFSTASLITRSTNDIQQIQTLMVLLLRIVFYAPILGLGGIFRVVKTDTGMSWIIAVALAAILSLVIVLFGLAIPKFKLVQKLVDKLNLVARESLTGMLVIRAFNTEKYQENKFDGVNKDLTRTNLFVSRIMGGMMPLMMLIMNLITILIVWVGAHNVNDGVMQVGDMMAFIQYTMQIIMAFLMISMVSVMLPRASVSGQRIAEVLETKESIKDPEKNDEFNKNKKGYVEFKNVSFKYPGAEEYVLKDISFTAKPGETTAFIGGTGSGKSTLVNLIPRFYDVTEGEILVDGTDIRKVSQHDLREKIGYVPQKGILFSGTIESNLKYGNEDALLEELEEAANIAQASEFINTKALKYAEEISQGGTNVSGGQKQRLSIARALVKNPDVYIFDDSFSALDFKTDAAVRKALNEKTSHSTMLIVAQRISTIMGANQIIVLDEGKIVGKGTHKELLENCEVYKQIALSQLSKEELSNE
;
A
#
# COMPACT_ATOMS: atom_id res chain seq x y z
N MET A 1 -4.38 7.44 -10.76
CA MET A 1 -4.37 7.48 -9.27
C MET A 1 -5.15 8.66 -8.70
N SER A 2 -4.91 9.91 -9.14
CA SER A 2 -5.62 11.10 -8.61
C SER A 2 -7.16 10.96 -8.63
N LYS A 3 -7.72 10.36 -9.68
CA LYS A 3 -9.16 10.14 -9.84
C LYS A 3 -9.78 9.19 -8.79
N LEU A 4 -8.96 8.33 -8.17
CA LEU A 4 -9.42 7.41 -7.12
C LEU A 4 -9.34 8.00 -5.71
N ILE A 5 -8.63 9.13 -5.51
CA ILE A 5 -8.48 9.79 -4.21
C ILE A 5 -9.83 10.19 -3.61
N LYS A 6 -10.83 10.54 -4.45
CA LYS A 6 -12.19 10.87 -3.99
C LYS A 6 -12.85 9.75 -3.16
N TYR A 7 -12.46 8.50 -3.39
CA TYR A 7 -13.00 7.35 -2.65
C TYR A 7 -12.31 7.13 -1.29
N LEU A 8 -11.25 7.92 -0.98
CA LEU A 8 -10.60 7.95 0.34
C LEU A 8 -11.28 8.90 1.33
N LYS A 9 -12.17 9.78 0.87
CA LYS A 9 -12.87 10.74 1.74
C LYS A 9 -13.47 10.12 3.02
N PRO A 10 -14.10 8.93 2.99
CA PRO A 10 -14.65 8.32 4.20
C PRO A 10 -13.59 7.90 5.23
N PHE A 11 -12.33 7.85 4.85
CA PHE A 11 -11.22 7.37 5.68
C PHE A 11 -10.28 8.50 6.14
N THR A 12 -10.61 9.77 5.89
CA THR A 12 -9.74 10.92 6.20
C THR A 12 -9.34 10.99 7.67
N ALA A 13 -10.27 10.77 8.60
CA ALA A 13 -9.98 10.75 10.03
C ALA A 13 -8.98 9.63 10.40
N SER A 14 -9.14 8.44 9.82
CA SER A 14 -8.22 7.31 10.03
C SER A 14 -6.83 7.59 9.44
N ILE A 15 -6.76 8.23 8.28
CA ILE A 15 -5.49 8.62 7.64
C ILE A 15 -4.78 9.68 8.50
N LEU A 16 -5.50 10.67 9.04
CA LEU A 16 -4.93 11.67 9.93
C LEU A 16 -4.39 11.02 11.20
N ALA A 17 -5.14 10.08 11.80
CA ALA A 17 -4.69 9.32 12.96
C ALA A 17 -3.41 8.53 12.67
N VAL A 18 -3.29 7.91 11.50
CA VAL A 18 -2.07 7.22 11.04
C VAL A 18 -0.89 8.20 10.99
N ILE A 19 -1.06 9.40 10.42
CA ILE A 19 0.02 10.40 10.32
C ILE A 19 0.50 10.83 11.72
N VAL A 20 -0.42 11.10 12.64
CA VAL A 20 -0.08 11.47 14.02
C VAL A 20 0.68 10.33 14.74
N LEU A 21 0.20 9.10 14.58
CA LEU A 21 0.87 7.93 15.19
C LEU A 21 2.25 7.68 14.57
N LEU A 22 2.42 7.88 13.26
CA LEU A 22 3.73 7.75 12.60
C LEU A 22 4.70 8.83 13.06
N PHE A 23 4.22 10.05 13.30
CA PHE A 23 5.03 11.11 13.87
C PHE A 23 5.48 10.76 15.28
N ALA A 24 4.56 10.29 16.13
CA ALA A 24 4.89 9.82 17.48
C ALA A 24 5.88 8.65 17.44
N GLN A 25 5.66 7.66 16.57
CA GLN A 25 6.59 6.55 16.38
C GLN A 25 7.98 7.03 16.00
N ALA A 26 8.08 7.92 15.00
CA ALA A 26 9.37 8.45 14.57
C ALA A 26 10.08 9.24 15.67
N MET A 27 9.33 9.99 16.51
CA MET A 27 9.89 10.69 17.66
C MET A 27 10.46 9.72 18.69
N PHE A 28 9.76 8.62 18.98
CA PHE A 28 10.28 7.58 19.88
C PHE A 28 11.54 6.94 19.30
N ASP A 29 11.53 6.55 18.02
CA ASP A 29 12.65 5.89 17.36
C ASP A 29 13.89 6.81 17.26
N LEU A 30 13.70 8.12 17.02
CA LEU A 30 14.75 9.12 16.97
C LEU A 30 15.30 9.51 18.36
N SER A 31 14.58 9.21 19.44
CA SER A 31 15.06 9.47 20.79
C SER A 31 15.94 8.36 21.35
N LEU A 32 15.80 7.13 20.87
CA LEU A 32 16.55 5.98 21.37
C LEU A 32 18.09 6.15 21.27
N PRO A 33 18.67 6.66 20.16
CA PRO A 33 20.10 6.91 20.07
C PRO A 33 20.62 7.91 21.11
N ASP A 34 19.85 8.97 21.44
CA ASP A 34 20.23 9.95 22.44
C ASP A 34 20.35 9.30 23.82
N TYR A 35 19.37 8.48 24.20
CA TYR A 35 19.43 7.77 25.51
C TYR A 35 20.52 6.72 25.53
N MET A 36 20.82 6.06 24.38
CA MET A 36 21.97 5.16 24.29
C MET A 36 23.29 5.90 24.48
N SER A 37 23.45 7.08 23.85
CA SER A 37 24.60 7.96 24.09
C SER A 37 24.72 8.31 25.56
N ASN A 38 23.64 8.70 26.22
CA ASN A 38 23.62 9.04 27.63
C ASN A 38 24.04 7.88 28.56
N ILE A 39 23.63 6.63 28.22
CA ILE A 39 24.08 5.44 28.98
C ILE A 39 25.60 5.30 28.87
N VAL A 40 26.16 5.50 27.68
CA VAL A 40 27.61 5.35 27.46
C VAL A 40 28.38 6.51 28.08
N ASN A 41 28.01 7.75 27.76
CA ASN A 41 28.74 8.94 28.22
C ASN A 41 28.57 9.14 29.73
N VAL A 42 27.33 9.30 30.18
CA VAL A 42 27.06 9.62 31.59
C VAL A 42 27.08 8.35 32.45
N GLY A 43 26.39 7.29 32.00
CA GLY A 43 26.27 6.05 32.79
C GLY A 43 27.62 5.34 32.96
N ILE A 44 28.34 5.07 31.87
CA ILE A 44 29.55 4.25 31.92
C ILE A 44 30.79 5.10 32.14
N GLN A 45 31.00 6.13 31.33
CA GLN A 45 32.25 6.92 31.42
C GLN A 45 32.28 7.85 32.62
N GLN A 46 31.18 8.55 32.91
CA GLN A 46 31.11 9.53 34.01
C GLN A 46 30.59 8.93 35.33
N GLY A 47 30.32 7.59 35.39
CA GLY A 47 29.89 6.93 36.64
C GLY A 47 28.50 7.37 37.13
N GLY A 48 27.61 7.84 36.23
CA GLY A 48 26.27 8.32 36.58
C GLY A 48 26.18 9.78 36.97
N ILE A 49 27.26 10.55 36.75
CA ILE A 49 27.35 12.00 37.06
C ILE A 49 26.93 12.77 35.81
N GLU A 50 25.79 13.46 35.87
CA GLU A 50 25.16 14.11 34.70
C GLU A 50 25.79 15.45 34.31
N ASN A 51 26.37 16.16 35.28
CA ASN A 51 26.89 17.52 35.11
C ASN A 51 28.04 17.81 36.11
N ALA A 52 28.73 18.92 35.89
CA ALA A 52 29.85 19.35 36.75
C ALA A 52 29.40 20.04 38.06
N VAL A 53 28.13 19.93 38.45
CA VAL A 53 27.59 20.49 39.68
C VAL A 53 27.37 19.35 40.69
N PRO A 54 28.27 19.07 41.60
CA PRO A 54 28.16 17.96 42.54
C PRO A 54 26.99 18.17 43.51
N LYS A 55 26.25 17.09 43.79
CA LYS A 55 25.17 17.13 44.79
C LYS A 55 25.69 17.43 46.17
N VAL A 56 26.90 16.98 46.46
CA VAL A 56 27.63 17.19 47.72
C VAL A 56 29.12 17.30 47.42
N ILE A 57 29.83 18.11 48.18
CA ILE A 57 31.28 18.30 48.08
C ILE A 57 31.83 18.63 49.47
N SER A 58 33.04 18.21 49.77
CA SER A 58 33.67 18.60 51.02
C SER A 58 33.90 20.12 51.12
N LYS A 59 33.79 20.69 52.30
CA LYS A 59 33.97 22.13 52.48
C LYS A 59 35.37 22.57 52.06
N SER A 60 36.39 21.72 52.32
CA SER A 60 37.76 21.98 51.93
C SER A 60 37.94 22.16 50.44
N GLU A 61 37.33 21.22 49.63
CA GLU A 61 37.36 21.29 48.16
C GLU A 61 36.50 22.42 47.61
N PHE A 62 35.30 22.64 48.20
CA PHE A 62 34.45 23.75 47.83
C PHE A 62 35.18 25.11 47.96
N ASP A 63 35.90 25.28 49.04
CA ASP A 63 36.72 26.50 49.26
C ASP A 63 37.87 26.64 48.25
N LYS A 64 38.50 25.53 47.83
CA LYS A 64 39.50 25.53 46.75
C LYS A 64 38.89 25.94 45.42
N LEU A 65 37.74 25.41 45.08
CA LEU A 65 37.02 25.73 43.81
C LEU A 65 36.64 27.20 43.72
N THR A 66 36.17 27.78 44.86
CA THR A 66 35.77 29.21 44.90
C THR A 66 36.93 30.17 44.73
N LEU A 67 38.16 29.70 44.87
CA LEU A 67 39.38 30.54 44.64
C LEU A 67 39.55 30.91 43.15
N PHE A 68 38.99 30.08 42.21
CA PHE A 68 39.14 30.23 40.78
C PHE A 68 37.87 30.78 40.10
N MET A 69 36.95 31.34 40.89
CA MET A 69 35.70 31.95 40.40
C MET A 69 35.79 33.49 40.54
N SER A 70 35.18 34.19 39.63
CA SER A 70 34.95 35.62 39.75
C SER A 70 34.03 35.91 40.95
N LYS A 71 33.95 37.17 41.37
CA LYS A 71 33.13 37.53 42.55
C LYS A 71 31.65 37.20 42.35
N ASP A 72 31.13 37.45 41.14
CA ASP A 72 29.73 37.19 40.80
C ASP A 72 29.46 35.68 40.69
N GLU A 73 30.39 34.93 40.08
CA GLU A 73 30.29 33.46 39.97
C GLU A 73 30.33 32.80 41.33
N LYS A 74 31.22 33.28 42.22
CA LYS A 74 31.34 32.78 43.60
C LYS A 74 30.06 33.00 44.38
N GLU A 75 29.49 34.20 44.36
CA GLU A 75 28.22 34.52 45.03
C GLU A 75 27.09 33.64 44.52
N LYS A 76 27.04 33.40 43.20
CA LYS A 76 26.05 32.53 42.56
C LYS A 76 26.21 31.08 43.02
N VAL A 77 27.41 30.55 43.10
CA VAL A 77 27.67 29.18 43.56
C VAL A 77 27.37 29.05 45.03
N GLU A 78 27.89 29.97 45.90
CA GLU A 78 27.68 29.90 47.33
C GLU A 78 26.22 30.02 47.75
N SER A 79 25.40 30.81 47.06
CA SER A 79 23.96 30.92 47.33
C SER A 79 23.18 29.61 47.03
N ASN A 80 23.71 28.74 46.21
CA ASN A 80 23.08 27.49 45.86
C ASN A 80 23.60 26.25 46.61
N TYR A 81 24.52 26.45 47.55
CA TYR A 81 25.00 25.38 48.42
C TYR A 81 24.76 25.71 49.88
N THR A 82 24.38 24.72 50.67
CA THR A 82 24.16 24.84 52.11
C THR A 82 25.22 24.02 52.85
N LEU A 83 25.86 24.64 53.82
CA LEU A 83 26.85 23.98 54.70
C LEU A 83 26.12 23.02 55.66
N LEU A 84 26.50 21.77 55.63
CA LEU A 84 26.07 20.74 56.55
C LEU A 84 27.22 20.61 57.63
N ASP A 85 26.95 21.07 58.82
CA ASP A 85 27.84 20.87 59.97
C ASP A 85 27.06 20.42 61.21
N LYS A 86 27.74 19.89 62.18
CA LYS A 86 27.14 19.37 63.42
C LYS A 86 26.45 20.45 64.25
N GLY A 87 26.77 21.75 64.04
CA GLY A 87 26.18 22.88 64.77
C GLY A 87 24.84 23.36 64.10
N ASN A 88 24.63 23.10 62.83
CA ASN A 88 23.48 23.60 62.08
C ASN A 88 22.36 22.56 61.82
N LEU A 89 22.63 21.29 62.23
CA LEU A 89 21.71 20.19 62.01
C LEU A 89 21.14 19.63 63.32
N SER A 90 19.87 19.15 63.31
CA SER A 90 19.42 18.38 64.47
C SER A 90 20.13 17.01 64.49
N GLN A 91 20.20 16.36 65.67
CA GLN A 91 20.90 15.08 65.82
C GLN A 91 20.32 14.01 64.88
N SER A 92 19.00 13.99 64.69
CA SER A 92 18.31 13.04 63.76
C SER A 92 18.66 13.27 62.29
N GLU A 93 18.75 14.52 61.86
CA GLU A 93 19.15 14.89 60.49
C GLU A 93 20.63 14.59 60.24
N TYR A 94 21.47 14.86 61.25
CA TYR A 94 22.90 14.57 61.18
C TYR A 94 23.16 13.06 61.02
N ASP A 95 22.49 12.22 61.82
CA ASP A 95 22.62 10.75 61.75
C ASP A 95 22.11 10.18 60.43
N GLU A 96 21.11 10.81 59.78
CA GLU A 96 20.62 10.46 58.44
C GLU A 96 21.64 10.82 57.36
N TYR A 97 22.22 12.05 57.43
CA TYR A 97 23.25 12.47 56.48
C TYR A 97 24.56 11.71 56.59
N VAL A 98 24.96 11.28 57.79
CA VAL A 98 26.15 10.44 57.99
C VAL A 98 26.00 9.07 57.34
N LYS A 99 24.80 8.51 57.28
CA LYS A 99 24.56 7.25 56.51
C LYS A 99 24.77 7.40 55.01
N ASP A 100 24.38 8.55 54.46
CA ASP A 100 24.55 8.86 53.06
C ASP A 100 25.95 9.38 52.72
N TYR A 101 26.56 10.10 53.66
CA TYR A 101 27.87 10.77 53.54
C TYR A 101 28.75 10.49 54.78
N PRO A 102 29.40 9.35 54.85
CA PRO A 102 30.17 8.95 56.03
C PRO A 102 31.27 9.93 56.41
N ALA A 103 31.85 10.66 55.45
CA ALA A 103 32.92 11.66 55.73
C ALA A 103 32.41 12.87 56.52
N LEU A 104 31.10 13.10 56.67
CA LEU A 104 30.52 14.15 57.51
C LEU A 104 30.94 14.05 59.00
N GLU A 105 31.32 12.84 59.45
CA GLU A 105 31.88 12.65 60.77
C GLU A 105 33.24 13.32 60.96
N LYS A 106 34.00 13.52 59.87
CA LYS A 106 35.38 14.00 59.88
C LYS A 106 35.53 15.44 59.39
N GLU A 107 34.71 15.84 58.43
CA GLU A 107 34.77 17.17 57.80
C GLU A 107 33.36 17.68 57.42
N ASN A 108 33.23 18.99 57.33
CA ASN A 108 31.98 19.65 56.92
C ASN A 108 31.77 19.48 55.43
N ILE A 109 30.52 19.38 55.01
CA ILE A 109 30.12 19.13 53.62
C ILE A 109 29.20 20.26 53.12
N CYS A 110 29.37 20.67 51.87
CA CYS A 110 28.46 21.57 51.19
C CYS A 110 27.51 20.77 50.34
N LYS A 111 26.20 20.91 50.54
CA LYS A 111 25.13 20.23 49.77
C LYS A 111 24.42 21.21 48.88
N LEU A 112 24.20 20.80 47.61
CA LEU A 112 23.41 21.56 46.64
C LEU A 112 21.95 21.65 47.11
N ASN A 113 21.42 22.88 47.21
CA ASN A 113 20.06 23.16 47.69
C ASN A 113 18.98 23.31 46.57
N THR A 114 19.42 23.32 45.30
CA THR A 114 18.52 23.45 44.16
C THR A 114 18.39 22.15 43.35
N LYS A 115 17.20 21.95 42.77
CA LYS A 115 16.94 20.90 41.73
C LYS A 115 16.52 21.52 40.39
N ASP A 116 16.55 22.86 40.32
CA ASP A 116 16.18 23.58 39.11
C ASP A 116 17.26 23.35 38.05
N LYS A 117 16.82 22.84 36.89
CA LYS A 117 17.71 22.53 35.77
C LYS A 117 18.34 23.78 35.16
N GLU A 118 17.64 24.90 35.15
CA GLU A 118 18.17 26.15 34.58
C GLU A 118 19.33 26.65 35.43
N ILE A 119 19.19 26.66 36.76
CA ILE A 119 20.25 27.05 37.70
C ILE A 119 21.43 26.08 37.60
N ILE A 120 21.16 24.76 37.54
CA ILE A 120 22.23 23.77 37.42
C ILE A 120 22.97 23.94 36.09
N ASN A 121 22.30 24.23 34.98
CA ASN A 121 22.94 24.50 33.69
C ASN A 121 23.79 25.78 33.72
N GLU A 122 23.38 26.81 34.45
CA GLU A 122 24.20 28.02 34.64
C GLU A 122 25.44 27.77 35.52
N LEU A 123 25.32 26.92 36.54
CA LEU A 123 26.45 26.56 37.41
C LEU A 123 27.43 25.59 36.76
N ASN A 124 26.98 24.77 35.79
CA ASN A 124 27.74 23.70 35.15
C ASN A 124 29.09 24.19 34.56
N PRO A 125 29.17 25.22 33.70
CA PRO A 125 30.42 25.70 33.16
C PRO A 125 31.30 26.35 34.23
N ILE A 126 30.73 27.00 35.24
CA ILE A 126 31.48 27.67 36.33
C ILE A 126 32.19 26.62 37.18
N MET A 127 31.45 25.66 37.71
CA MET A 127 31.97 24.59 38.55
C MET A 127 32.93 23.69 37.78
N GLY A 128 32.59 23.35 36.52
CA GLY A 128 33.39 22.48 35.65
C GLY A 128 34.80 23.05 35.42
N LYS A 129 34.89 24.34 35.06
CA LYS A 129 36.18 25.04 34.89
C LYS A 129 37.00 25.02 36.16
N ALA A 130 36.39 25.40 37.29
CA ALA A 130 37.07 25.41 38.58
C ALA A 130 37.59 24.02 38.98
N MET A 131 36.83 22.96 38.75
CA MET A 131 37.25 21.58 39.06
C MET A 131 38.43 21.12 38.21
N ILE A 132 38.45 21.45 36.91
CA ILE A 132 39.59 21.10 36.05
C ILE A 132 40.86 21.78 36.52
N VAL A 133 40.76 23.06 36.93
CA VAL A 133 41.90 23.82 37.42
C VAL A 133 42.39 23.25 38.74
N VAL A 134 41.49 23.02 39.71
CA VAL A 134 41.86 22.46 41.04
C VAL A 134 42.45 21.06 40.87
N GLY A 135 41.82 20.17 40.12
CA GLY A 135 42.31 18.82 39.86
C GLY A 135 43.67 18.82 39.15
N GLY A 136 43.85 19.73 38.18
CA GLY A 136 45.15 19.90 37.50
C GLY A 136 46.29 20.39 38.46
N ILE A 137 45.96 21.26 39.38
CA ILE A 137 46.95 21.75 40.41
C ILE A 137 47.29 20.62 41.38
N GLU A 138 46.32 19.85 41.82
CA GLU A 138 46.52 18.67 42.68
C GLU A 138 47.39 17.59 42.04
N GLU A 139 47.20 17.33 40.76
CA GLU A 139 47.94 16.30 40.03
C GLU A 139 49.35 16.75 39.60
N LYS A 140 49.49 17.95 39.07
CA LYS A 140 50.74 18.42 38.40
C LYS A 140 51.39 19.61 39.04
N GLY A 141 50.84 20.15 40.16
CA GLY A 141 51.26 21.36 40.81
C GLY A 141 50.94 22.63 40.00
N LEU A 142 51.18 23.81 40.63
CA LEU A 142 50.87 25.13 40.05
C LEU A 142 51.63 25.40 38.74
N GLN A 143 52.87 24.92 38.62
CA GLN A 143 53.69 25.08 37.42
C GLN A 143 53.16 24.24 36.22
N GLY A 144 52.56 23.09 36.47
CA GLY A 144 51.96 22.22 35.42
C GLY A 144 50.72 22.81 34.79
N VAL A 145 49.98 23.66 35.52
CA VAL A 145 48.76 24.29 35.02
C VAL A 145 49.03 25.63 34.32
N MET A 146 50.01 26.37 34.77
CA MET A 146 50.41 27.69 34.22
C MET A 146 51.44 27.61 33.07
N GLY A 147 52.29 26.58 33.06
CA GLY A 147 53.34 26.35 32.06
C GLY A 147 52.89 25.40 31.01
N ASN A 148 52.68 25.89 29.82
CA ASN A 148 52.56 25.28 28.49
C ASN A 148 52.13 23.81 28.35
N SER A 149 51.08 23.59 27.57
CA SER A 149 50.84 22.42 26.66
C SER A 149 50.43 21.08 27.23
N SER A 150 49.75 20.92 28.37
CA SER A 150 49.23 19.58 28.72
C SER A 150 47.90 19.58 29.49
N LEU A 151 46.97 20.47 29.13
CA LEU A 151 45.54 20.34 29.50
C LEU A 151 44.74 19.51 28.51
N THR A 152 45.33 19.06 27.39
CA THR A 152 44.78 18.06 26.51
C THR A 152 45.32 16.69 26.89
N GLY A 153 44.45 15.77 27.33
CA GLY A 153 44.82 14.39 27.72
C GLY A 153 45.26 13.51 26.53
N ALA A 154 46.25 13.96 25.78
CA ALA A 154 46.92 13.17 24.75
C ALA A 154 48.18 12.57 25.34
N SER A 155 48.21 11.26 25.52
CA SER A 155 49.44 10.52 25.82
C SER A 155 50.38 10.64 24.63
N ASP A 156 51.39 11.45 24.75
CA ASP A 156 52.45 11.60 23.76
C ASP A 156 53.38 10.38 23.77
N ASN A 157 53.21 9.52 22.76
CA ASN A 157 54.20 8.53 22.34
C ASN A 157 54.84 8.99 21.02
N SER A 158 55.54 10.11 21.05
CA SER A 158 56.50 10.49 20.01
C SER A 158 57.75 11.11 20.62
N LYS A 159 58.62 10.24 21.14
CA LYS A 159 60.03 10.58 21.35
C LYS A 159 60.73 10.48 19.99
N ALA A 160 61.01 11.61 19.35
CA ALA A 160 62.20 11.78 18.51
C ALA A 160 62.38 13.25 18.13
N ASN A 161 63.52 13.79 18.58
CA ASN A 161 64.26 14.94 18.03
C ASN A 161 63.62 16.36 18.10
N MET A 162 63.96 17.07 19.18
CA MET A 162 64.40 18.46 19.09
C MET A 162 65.18 18.84 20.36
N GLU A 163 66.51 18.60 20.34
CA GLU A 163 67.45 19.37 21.11
C GLU A 163 67.61 20.73 20.43
N GLU A 164 67.83 21.73 21.31
CA GLU A 164 68.18 23.15 21.02
C GLU A 164 67.04 24.14 20.87
N SER A 165 66.59 24.68 21.99
CA SER A 165 66.62 26.11 22.31
C SER A 165 65.82 26.40 23.59
N ALA A 166 66.46 26.27 24.72
CA ALA A 166 65.93 26.74 26.04
C ALA A 166 66.09 28.25 26.10
N PRO A 167 65.02 29.02 26.45
CA PRO A 167 65.22 30.37 27.03
C PRO A 167 65.45 30.21 28.52
N LYS A 168 66.44 30.94 28.98
CA LYS A 168 67.03 30.99 30.32
C LYS A 168 65.98 31.18 31.42
N GLU A 169 66.17 30.40 32.49
CA GLU A 169 65.55 30.52 33.82
C GLU A 169 65.52 31.97 34.34
N GLY A 170 64.32 32.49 34.50
CA GLY A 170 64.05 33.62 35.42
C GLY A 170 63.75 33.02 36.78
N GLN A 171 64.77 33.01 37.64
CA GLN A 171 64.68 32.57 39.01
C GLN A 171 63.69 33.40 39.79
N ILE A 172 62.58 32.80 40.24
CA ILE A 172 61.88 33.24 41.44
C ILE A 172 62.58 32.53 42.60
N GLN A 173 63.59 33.22 43.15
CA GLN A 173 64.31 32.81 44.38
C GLN A 173 63.38 32.96 45.58
N GLY A 174 63.18 31.87 46.36
CA GLY A 174 62.74 31.92 47.74
C GLY A 174 61.40 31.26 48.07
N MET A 175 61.18 29.98 47.65
CA MET A 175 60.06 29.24 48.20
C MET A 175 60.49 27.89 48.77
N PRO A 176 60.05 27.58 50.02
CA PRO A 176 60.24 26.25 50.60
C PRO A 176 59.43 25.22 49.74
N ALA A 177 60.04 24.10 49.44
CA ALA A 177 59.50 23.05 48.62
C ALA A 177 58.26 22.35 49.22
N ASN A 178 57.57 22.89 50.19
CA ASN A 178 56.48 22.26 50.92
C ASN A 178 55.31 23.23 51.24
N THR A 179 55.10 24.29 50.46
CA THR A 179 53.96 25.21 50.69
C THR A 179 52.76 24.77 49.81
N ASP A 180 51.60 24.59 50.42
CA ASP A 180 50.32 24.26 49.71
C ASP A 180 50.03 25.31 48.65
N PRO A 181 49.92 24.95 47.37
CA PRO A 181 49.65 25.86 46.28
C PRO A 181 48.38 26.71 46.49
N PHE A 182 47.36 26.13 47.11
CA PHE A 182 46.07 26.80 47.35
C PHE A 182 46.18 27.87 48.42
N PHE A 183 47.07 27.72 49.46
CA PHE A 183 47.34 28.71 50.43
C PHE A 183 48.01 29.95 49.80
N MET A 184 48.84 29.74 48.80
CA MET A 184 49.49 30.84 48.08
C MET A 184 48.47 31.64 47.24
N ILE A 185 47.60 30.97 46.56
CA ILE A 185 46.55 31.60 45.74
C ILE A 185 45.57 32.37 46.65
N LYS A 186 45.21 31.81 47.78
CA LYS A 186 44.32 32.46 48.76
C LYS A 186 44.87 33.80 49.23
N ASN A 187 46.18 33.90 49.43
CA ASN A 187 46.88 35.09 49.94
C ASN A 187 47.39 36.02 48.82
N MET A 188 47.09 35.74 47.54
CA MET A 188 47.50 36.55 46.40
C MET A 188 46.68 37.85 46.34
N PRO A 189 47.28 38.97 45.92
CA PRO A 189 46.60 40.26 45.75
C PRO A 189 45.40 40.07 44.72
N GLU A 190 44.28 40.69 45.04
CA GLU A 190 43.04 40.53 44.19
C GLU A 190 43.25 40.85 42.70
N ALA A 191 44.07 41.81 42.36
CA ALA A 191 44.40 42.19 41.00
C ALA A 191 45.08 41.02 40.22
N GLN A 192 46.04 40.35 40.87
CA GLN A 192 46.74 39.19 40.25
C GLN A 192 45.86 37.97 40.16
N LYS A 193 44.99 37.78 41.16
CA LYS A 193 44.01 36.70 41.17
C LYS A 193 42.99 36.86 40.04
N ASN A 194 42.45 38.06 39.81
CA ASN A 194 41.52 38.36 38.73
C ASN A 194 42.16 38.20 37.34
N ASP A 195 43.45 38.57 37.21
CA ASP A 195 44.17 38.36 35.95
C ASP A 195 44.39 36.88 35.64
N MET A 196 44.73 36.11 36.68
CA MET A 196 44.80 34.63 36.57
C MET A 196 43.46 33.98 36.18
N ILE A 197 42.37 34.38 36.85
CA ILE A 197 41.00 33.89 36.48
C ILE A 197 40.66 34.25 35.05
N LYS A 198 40.99 35.44 34.60
CA LYS A 198 40.77 35.88 33.21
C LYS A 198 41.53 35.00 32.21
N GLN A 199 42.82 34.75 32.44
CA GLN A 199 43.63 33.88 31.60
C GLN A 199 43.10 32.44 31.57
N ILE A 200 42.61 31.93 32.71
CA ILE A 200 41.95 30.64 32.82
C ILE A 200 40.66 30.64 31.94
N ASN A 201 39.82 31.65 32.10
CA ASN A 201 38.57 31.73 31.31
C ASN A 201 38.82 31.78 29.81
N GLU A 202 39.80 32.59 29.35
CA GLU A 202 40.20 32.65 27.93
C GLU A 202 40.66 31.29 27.39
N LYS A 203 41.40 30.50 28.16
CA LYS A 203 41.75 29.11 27.77
C LYS A 203 40.57 28.18 27.68
N PHE A 204 39.59 28.29 28.55
CA PHE A 204 38.41 27.41 28.55
C PHE A 204 37.31 27.84 27.58
N GLU A 205 37.33 29.10 27.08
CA GLU A 205 36.38 29.52 26.02
C GLU A 205 36.51 28.71 24.76
N SER A 206 37.69 28.16 24.45
CA SER A 206 37.90 27.27 23.29
C SER A 206 37.58 25.81 23.53
N MET A 207 37.27 25.39 24.76
CA MET A 207 36.97 24.00 25.09
C MET A 207 35.50 23.70 24.97
N PRO A 208 35.13 22.58 24.31
CA PRO A 208 33.72 22.11 24.27
C PRO A 208 33.19 21.86 25.70
N GLU A 209 31.95 22.25 25.96
CA GLU A 209 31.29 22.07 27.26
C GLU A 209 31.24 20.60 27.69
N SER A 210 31.11 19.69 26.72
CA SER A 210 31.14 18.25 26.94
C SER A 210 32.45 17.76 27.56
N MET A 211 33.58 18.30 27.12
CA MET A 211 34.90 17.96 27.64
C MET A 211 35.08 18.49 29.04
N VAL A 212 34.62 19.72 29.30
CA VAL A 212 34.63 20.33 30.63
C VAL A 212 33.84 19.48 31.62
N THR A 213 32.62 19.05 31.23
CA THR A 213 31.77 18.22 32.09
C THR A 213 32.36 16.82 32.30
N GLN A 214 32.93 16.19 31.27
CA GLN A 214 33.57 14.88 31.40
C GLN A 214 34.77 14.89 32.35
N THR A 215 35.62 15.89 32.22
CA THR A 215 36.79 16.02 33.10
C THR A 215 36.37 16.33 34.54
N ALA A 216 35.40 17.24 34.73
CA ALA A 216 34.82 17.55 36.04
C ALA A 216 34.16 16.33 36.70
N ALA A 217 33.51 15.45 35.92
CA ALA A 217 32.91 14.22 36.44
C ALA A 217 33.95 13.29 37.05
N THR A 218 35.18 13.26 36.54
CA THR A 218 36.28 12.49 37.13
C THR A 218 36.67 13.06 38.52
N PHE A 219 36.75 14.38 38.64
CA PHE A 219 36.98 15.06 39.92
C PHE A 219 35.85 14.78 40.92
N ILE A 220 34.57 14.92 40.47
CA ILE A 220 33.40 14.64 41.32
C ILE A 220 33.38 13.17 41.76
N LYS A 221 33.76 12.24 40.88
CA LYS A 221 33.87 10.83 41.23
C LYS A 221 34.89 10.56 42.32
N ALA A 222 36.06 11.21 42.27
CA ALA A 222 37.04 11.12 43.31
C ALA A 222 36.49 11.68 44.64
N GLN A 223 35.88 12.86 44.60
CA GLN A 223 35.26 13.50 45.77
C GLN A 223 34.13 12.63 46.39
N TYR A 224 33.28 12.01 45.59
CA TYR A 224 32.25 11.11 46.10
C TYR A 224 32.83 9.85 46.73
N THR A 225 33.99 9.36 46.24
CA THR A 225 34.71 8.24 46.85
C THR A 225 35.25 8.64 48.21
N ASP A 226 35.88 9.83 48.31
CA ASP A 226 36.42 10.36 49.55
C ASP A 226 35.33 10.64 50.58
N LEU A 227 34.13 11.07 50.13
CA LEU A 227 32.96 11.26 50.98
C LEU A 227 32.31 9.94 51.43
N GLY A 228 32.81 8.79 50.96
CA GLY A 228 32.30 7.44 51.29
C GLY A 228 31.01 7.07 50.59
N MET A 229 30.67 7.77 49.50
CA MET A 229 29.47 7.44 48.68
C MET A 229 29.72 6.22 47.79
N ASN A 230 28.68 5.42 47.61
CA ASN A 230 28.77 4.26 46.74
C ASN A 230 28.52 4.67 45.25
N ILE A 231 29.62 4.85 44.52
CA ILE A 231 29.58 5.24 43.10
C ILE A 231 28.96 4.17 42.23
N GLU A 232 29.19 2.88 42.50
CA GLU A 232 28.56 1.77 41.74
C GLU A 232 27.02 1.82 41.83
N LYS A 233 26.50 2.23 42.99
CA LYS A 233 25.06 2.41 43.19
C LYS A 233 24.53 3.61 42.37
N ILE A 234 25.25 4.72 42.34
CA ILE A 234 24.90 5.92 41.56
C ILE A 234 24.86 5.57 40.07
N GLN A 235 25.92 4.92 39.57
CA GLN A 235 26.07 4.46 38.21
C GLN A 235 24.93 3.48 37.80
N SER A 236 24.72 2.44 38.61
CA SER A 236 23.68 1.43 38.35
C SER A 236 22.29 2.05 38.35
N GLN A 237 21.99 2.95 39.27
CA GLN A 237 20.72 3.68 39.33
C GLN A 237 20.48 4.53 38.08
N TYR A 238 21.51 5.22 37.59
CA TYR A 238 21.42 6.02 36.37
C TYR A 238 21.14 5.12 35.13
N ILE A 239 21.93 4.06 34.98
CA ILE A 239 21.80 3.11 33.88
C ILE A 239 20.41 2.45 33.88
N LEU A 240 19.96 1.99 35.05
CA LEU A 240 18.63 1.35 35.17
C LEU A 240 17.49 2.34 34.88
N LYS A 241 17.60 3.59 35.37
CA LYS A 241 16.59 4.63 35.07
C LYS A 241 16.54 4.94 33.56
N THR A 242 17.70 5.20 32.96
CA THR A 242 17.81 5.55 31.54
C THR A 242 17.40 4.36 30.65
N GLY A 243 17.81 3.12 31.00
CA GLY A 243 17.38 1.89 30.33
C GLY A 243 15.89 1.66 30.46
N GLY A 244 15.29 1.95 31.62
CA GLY A 244 13.84 1.90 31.81
C GLY A 244 13.07 2.86 30.88
N ILE A 245 13.60 4.09 30.73
CA ILE A 245 13.05 5.08 29.78
C ILE A 245 13.16 4.56 28.34
N MET A 246 14.30 3.96 27.95
CA MET A 246 14.47 3.38 26.63
C MET A 246 13.46 2.26 26.35
N ILE A 247 13.22 1.40 27.34
CA ILE A 247 12.19 0.33 27.23
C ILE A 247 10.80 0.94 27.04
N LEU A 248 10.45 1.98 27.80
CA LEU A 248 9.18 2.69 27.65
C LEU A 248 9.03 3.33 26.27
N LEU A 249 10.07 3.97 25.73
CA LEU A 249 10.09 4.55 24.41
C LEU A 249 9.93 3.46 23.31
N ALA A 250 10.68 2.36 23.44
CA ALA A 250 10.57 1.22 22.53
C ALA A 250 9.16 0.60 22.58
N PHE A 251 8.56 0.50 23.76
CA PHE A 251 7.18 0.01 23.92
C PHE A 251 6.17 0.98 23.29
N GLY A 252 6.38 2.29 23.47
CA GLY A 252 5.58 3.33 22.83
C GLY A 252 5.66 3.27 21.30
N SER A 253 6.87 3.11 20.75
CA SER A 253 7.09 2.91 19.32
C SER A 253 6.39 1.65 18.80
N MET A 254 6.50 0.54 19.54
CA MET A 254 5.80 -0.72 19.18
C MET A 254 4.28 -0.53 19.15
N ILE A 255 3.69 0.09 20.17
CA ILE A 255 2.23 0.34 20.21
C ILE A 255 1.81 1.21 19.02
N ALA A 256 2.57 2.28 18.75
CA ALA A 256 2.31 3.15 17.61
C ALA A 256 2.39 2.38 16.28
N ALA A 257 3.44 1.58 16.06
CA ALA A 257 3.64 0.77 14.86
C ALA A 257 2.52 -0.25 14.63
N VAL A 258 2.10 -0.96 15.69
CA VAL A 258 0.98 -1.91 15.63
C VAL A 258 -0.32 -1.19 15.31
N SER A 259 -0.60 -0.07 15.98
CA SER A 259 -1.80 0.75 15.75
C SER A 259 -1.86 1.29 14.32
N VAL A 260 -0.74 1.82 13.81
CA VAL A 260 -0.60 2.26 12.42
C VAL A 260 -0.89 1.13 11.45
N THR A 261 -0.29 -0.05 11.67
CA THR A 261 -0.47 -1.21 10.79
C THR A 261 -1.94 -1.66 10.76
N LEU A 262 -2.59 -1.71 11.92
CA LEU A 262 -4.00 -2.08 12.04
C LEU A 262 -4.92 -1.08 11.33
N ILE A 263 -4.72 0.22 11.56
CA ILE A 263 -5.53 1.27 10.93
C ILE A 263 -5.28 1.31 9.42
N ALA A 264 -4.02 1.24 8.98
CA ALA A 264 -3.66 1.24 7.56
C ALA A 264 -4.27 0.04 6.82
N ALA A 265 -4.22 -1.16 7.40
CA ALA A 265 -4.84 -2.36 6.85
C ALA A 265 -6.37 -2.21 6.76
N ARG A 266 -7.02 -1.65 7.79
CA ARG A 266 -8.47 -1.40 7.82
C ARG A 266 -8.90 -0.38 6.76
N VAL A 267 -8.14 0.70 6.61
CA VAL A 267 -8.37 1.72 5.56
C VAL A 267 -8.22 1.10 4.17
N ALA A 268 -7.14 0.37 3.93
CA ALA A 268 -6.88 -0.26 2.63
C ALA A 268 -7.93 -1.31 2.27
N ALA A 269 -8.35 -2.16 3.24
CA ALA A 269 -9.39 -3.15 3.05
C ALA A 269 -10.75 -2.50 2.78
N GLY A 270 -11.13 -1.47 3.55
CA GLY A 270 -12.35 -0.70 3.37
C GLY A 270 -12.38 0.01 2.00
N PHE A 271 -11.28 0.62 1.60
CA PHE A 271 -11.12 1.23 0.30
C PHE A 271 -11.26 0.21 -0.84
N GLY A 272 -10.61 -0.96 -0.73
CA GLY A 272 -10.74 -2.05 -1.69
C GLY A 272 -12.17 -2.57 -1.80
N ARG A 273 -12.88 -2.74 -0.67
CA ARG A 273 -14.31 -3.10 -0.64
C ARG A 273 -15.16 -2.08 -1.40
N ASN A 274 -14.97 -0.79 -1.12
CA ASN A 274 -15.73 0.28 -1.75
C ASN A 274 -15.49 0.32 -3.27
N LEU A 275 -14.23 0.14 -3.70
CA LEU A 275 -13.90 0.08 -5.12
C LEU A 275 -14.55 -1.12 -5.80
N ARG A 276 -14.46 -2.33 -5.19
CA ARG A 276 -15.11 -3.54 -5.75
C ARG A 276 -16.60 -3.35 -5.92
N SER A 277 -17.27 -2.85 -4.89
CA SER A 277 -18.72 -2.57 -4.95
C SER A 277 -19.07 -1.57 -6.05
N LYS A 278 -18.30 -0.49 -6.18
CA LYS A 278 -18.56 0.53 -7.22
C LYS A 278 -18.26 0.03 -8.62
N VAL A 279 -17.16 -0.68 -8.81
CA VAL A 279 -16.78 -1.25 -10.11
C VAL A 279 -17.80 -2.29 -10.55
N PHE A 280 -18.13 -3.25 -9.67
CA PHE A 280 -19.11 -4.29 -9.97
C PHE A 280 -20.50 -3.72 -10.24
N GLY A 281 -20.98 -2.80 -9.39
CA GLY A 281 -22.26 -2.14 -9.60
C GLY A 281 -22.31 -1.31 -10.88
N LYS A 282 -21.16 -0.80 -11.37
CA LYS A 282 -21.07 -0.14 -12.66
C LYS A 282 -21.12 -1.13 -13.82
N VAL A 283 -20.36 -2.22 -13.71
CA VAL A 283 -20.29 -3.28 -14.74
C VAL A 283 -21.66 -3.94 -14.96
N VAL A 284 -22.41 -4.20 -13.89
CA VAL A 284 -23.76 -4.80 -14.01
C VAL A 284 -24.75 -3.88 -14.75
N ARG A 285 -24.52 -2.57 -14.74
CA ARG A 285 -25.32 -1.58 -15.47
C ARG A 285 -24.84 -1.29 -16.89
N PHE A 286 -23.75 -1.87 -17.32
CA PHE A 286 -23.26 -1.72 -18.68
C PHE A 286 -24.25 -2.33 -19.70
N SER A 287 -24.43 -1.66 -20.81
CA SER A 287 -25.06 -2.24 -21.99
C SER A 287 -24.07 -3.16 -22.73
N ASN A 288 -24.54 -3.87 -23.74
CA ASN A 288 -23.66 -4.70 -24.57
C ASN A 288 -22.55 -3.88 -25.24
N ALA A 289 -22.81 -2.61 -25.56
CA ALA A 289 -21.82 -1.72 -26.15
C ALA A 289 -20.57 -1.50 -25.27
N GLU A 290 -20.77 -1.35 -23.95
CA GLU A 290 -19.66 -1.25 -23.01
C GLU A 290 -18.97 -2.61 -22.81
N PHE A 291 -19.72 -3.71 -22.80
CA PHE A 291 -19.14 -5.07 -22.74
C PHE A 291 -18.29 -5.39 -23.96
N ASP A 292 -18.68 -4.94 -25.15
CA ASP A 292 -17.90 -5.12 -26.38
C ASP A 292 -16.59 -4.33 -26.33
N LYS A 293 -16.58 -3.18 -25.67
CA LYS A 293 -15.38 -2.36 -25.43
C LYS A 293 -14.40 -3.02 -24.45
N PHE A 294 -14.91 -3.72 -23.44
CA PHE A 294 -14.14 -4.40 -22.42
C PHE A 294 -14.32 -5.91 -22.53
N SER A 295 -13.25 -6.68 -22.72
CA SER A 295 -13.39 -8.14 -22.61
C SER A 295 -13.77 -8.57 -21.20
N THR A 296 -14.57 -9.64 -21.07
CA THR A 296 -14.97 -10.22 -19.76
C THR A 296 -13.76 -10.51 -18.87
N ALA A 297 -12.68 -11.08 -19.43
CA ALA A 297 -11.44 -11.36 -18.71
C ALA A 297 -10.80 -10.07 -18.16
N SER A 298 -10.85 -8.98 -18.93
CA SER A 298 -10.35 -7.67 -18.49
C SER A 298 -11.19 -7.10 -17.35
N LEU A 299 -12.51 -7.19 -17.41
CA LEU A 299 -13.41 -6.73 -16.34
C LEU A 299 -13.21 -7.52 -15.04
N ILE A 300 -13.03 -8.84 -15.14
CA ILE A 300 -12.69 -9.68 -13.98
C ILE A 300 -11.38 -9.20 -13.35
N THR A 301 -10.32 -9.04 -14.15
CA THR A 301 -9.01 -8.58 -13.65
C THR A 301 -9.11 -7.20 -12.98
N ARG A 302 -9.87 -6.26 -13.58
CA ARG A 302 -10.08 -4.91 -13.04
C ARG A 302 -10.89 -4.92 -11.74
N SER A 303 -11.81 -5.87 -11.59
CA SER A 303 -12.65 -6.02 -10.39
C SER A 303 -11.94 -6.75 -9.25
N THR A 304 -10.87 -7.49 -9.52
CA THR A 304 -10.15 -8.34 -8.55
C THR A 304 -8.69 -7.90 -8.39
N ASN A 305 -7.81 -8.33 -9.29
CA ASN A 305 -6.36 -8.16 -9.17
C ASN A 305 -5.92 -6.69 -9.18
N ASP A 306 -6.49 -5.84 -10.04
CA ASP A 306 -6.13 -4.43 -10.11
C ASP A 306 -6.51 -3.71 -8.80
N ILE A 307 -7.66 -4.02 -8.20
CA ILE A 307 -8.05 -3.47 -6.89
C ILE A 307 -7.12 -3.99 -5.79
N GLN A 308 -6.74 -5.27 -5.84
CA GLN A 308 -5.80 -5.85 -4.87
C GLN A 308 -4.43 -5.17 -4.93
N GLN A 309 -3.94 -4.84 -6.12
CA GLN A 309 -2.68 -4.10 -6.30
C GLN A 309 -2.75 -2.70 -5.67
N ILE A 310 -3.86 -1.99 -5.87
CA ILE A 310 -4.06 -0.67 -5.24
C ILE A 310 -4.19 -0.81 -3.73
N GLN A 311 -4.89 -1.82 -3.23
CA GLN A 311 -5.02 -2.09 -1.80
C GLN A 311 -3.64 -2.31 -1.15
N THR A 312 -2.78 -3.13 -1.76
CA THR A 312 -1.42 -3.39 -1.28
C THR A 312 -0.58 -2.11 -1.27
N LEU A 313 -0.62 -1.34 -2.38
CA LEU A 313 0.07 -0.06 -2.43
C LEU A 313 -0.43 0.90 -1.34
N MET A 314 -1.74 0.94 -1.06
CA MET A 314 -2.31 1.83 -0.04
C MET A 314 -1.76 1.54 1.35
N VAL A 315 -1.60 0.27 1.73
CA VAL A 315 -0.95 -0.11 3.00
C VAL A 315 0.48 0.41 3.06
N LEU A 316 1.24 0.24 1.97
CA LEU A 316 2.64 0.70 1.90
C LEU A 316 2.75 2.23 1.91
N LEU A 317 1.87 2.92 1.18
CA LEU A 317 1.83 4.38 1.19
C LEU A 317 1.56 4.94 2.59
N LEU A 318 0.55 4.42 3.28
CA LEU A 318 0.19 4.88 4.63
C LEU A 318 1.28 4.60 5.66
N ARG A 319 2.08 3.54 5.49
CA ARG A 319 3.16 3.21 6.44
C ARG A 319 4.50 3.87 6.09
N ILE A 320 4.92 3.79 4.83
CA ILE A 320 6.30 4.11 4.44
C ILE A 320 6.43 5.56 3.97
N VAL A 321 5.49 6.04 3.13
CA VAL A 321 5.61 7.37 2.51
C VAL A 321 5.52 8.51 3.51
N PHE A 322 4.83 8.31 4.62
CA PHE A 322 4.80 9.31 5.70
C PHE A 322 5.91 9.08 6.74
N TYR A 323 6.16 7.83 7.10
CA TYR A 323 7.16 7.51 8.13
C TYR A 323 8.58 7.81 7.70
N ALA A 324 8.99 7.37 6.50
CA ALA A 324 10.37 7.49 6.07
C ALA A 324 10.87 8.94 5.92
N PRO A 325 10.10 9.91 5.37
CA PRO A 325 10.53 11.31 5.38
C PRO A 325 10.67 11.89 6.79
N ILE A 326 9.75 11.55 7.71
CA ILE A 326 9.82 12.04 9.09
C ILE A 326 11.07 11.49 9.78
N LEU A 327 11.34 10.18 9.63
CA LEU A 327 12.54 9.54 10.18
C LEU A 327 13.82 10.09 9.54
N GLY A 328 13.86 10.23 8.22
CA GLY A 328 15.03 10.71 7.49
C GLY A 328 15.35 12.18 7.81
N LEU A 329 14.37 13.08 7.72
CA LEU A 329 14.55 14.51 8.04
C LEU A 329 14.81 14.72 9.53
N GLY A 330 14.10 13.98 10.40
CA GLY A 330 14.34 14.02 11.83
C GLY A 330 15.74 13.55 12.21
N GLY A 331 16.23 12.48 11.58
CA GLY A 331 17.60 12.00 11.75
C GLY A 331 18.65 13.04 11.31
N ILE A 332 18.45 13.65 10.13
CA ILE A 332 19.34 14.72 9.65
C ILE A 332 19.34 15.89 10.63
N PHE A 333 18.18 16.31 11.11
CA PHE A 333 18.08 17.41 12.08
C PHE A 333 18.83 17.10 13.40
N ARG A 334 18.72 15.86 13.90
CA ARG A 334 19.44 15.41 15.11
C ARG A 334 20.96 15.47 14.90
N VAL A 335 21.43 14.96 13.76
CA VAL A 335 22.86 14.96 13.42
C VAL A 335 23.42 16.38 13.28
N VAL A 336 22.71 17.27 12.58
CA VAL A 336 23.15 18.66 12.42
C VAL A 336 23.21 19.39 13.79
N LYS A 337 22.28 19.06 14.70
CA LYS A 337 22.27 19.65 16.05
C LYS A 337 23.44 19.19 16.93
N THR A 338 24.02 18.02 16.64
CA THR A 338 25.15 17.48 17.43
C THR A 338 26.47 18.22 17.16
N ASP A 339 26.53 19.08 16.15
CA ASP A 339 27.63 20.01 15.78
C ASP A 339 29.05 19.42 15.87
N THR A 340 29.21 18.17 15.48
CA THR A 340 30.50 17.45 15.55
C THR A 340 31.36 17.60 14.30
N GLY A 341 30.99 18.48 13.37
CA GLY A 341 31.66 18.62 12.07
C GLY A 341 31.61 17.41 11.13
N MET A 342 30.87 16.34 11.53
CA MET A 342 30.79 15.06 10.79
C MET A 342 29.60 14.97 9.83
N SER A 343 28.74 15.99 9.76
CA SER A 343 27.49 15.97 8.94
C SER A 343 27.73 15.72 7.45
N TRP A 344 28.92 16.03 6.92
CA TRP A 344 29.31 15.74 5.54
C TRP A 344 29.31 14.22 5.23
N ILE A 345 29.56 13.36 6.24
CA ILE A 345 29.56 11.90 6.06
C ILE A 345 28.18 11.41 5.65
N ILE A 346 27.11 12.03 6.19
CA ILE A 346 25.74 11.70 5.76
C ILE A 346 25.51 12.06 4.31
N ALA A 347 26.01 13.21 3.84
CA ALA A 347 25.92 13.59 2.45
C ALA A 347 26.63 12.58 1.53
N VAL A 348 27.82 12.11 1.93
CA VAL A 348 28.56 11.04 1.22
C VAL A 348 27.77 9.73 1.24
N ALA A 349 27.19 9.35 2.39
CA ALA A 349 26.38 8.15 2.52
C ALA A 349 25.16 8.19 1.58
N LEU A 350 24.42 9.29 1.59
CA LEU A 350 23.28 9.50 0.72
C LEU A 350 23.67 9.50 -0.76
N ALA A 351 24.76 10.18 -1.13
CA ALA A 351 25.27 10.19 -2.50
C ALA A 351 25.68 8.80 -2.96
N ALA A 352 26.36 8.01 -2.14
CA ALA A 352 26.76 6.65 -2.44
C ALA A 352 25.54 5.73 -2.67
N ILE A 353 24.54 5.81 -1.79
CA ILE A 353 23.33 4.99 -1.89
C ILE A 353 22.48 5.41 -3.09
N LEU A 354 22.27 6.71 -3.30
CA LEU A 354 21.51 7.20 -4.45
C LEU A 354 22.20 6.80 -5.76
N SER A 355 23.53 6.91 -5.85
CA SER A 355 24.27 6.47 -7.04
C SER A 355 24.12 4.97 -7.28
N LEU A 356 24.22 4.14 -6.24
CA LEU A 356 24.00 2.70 -6.35
C LEU A 356 22.58 2.40 -6.85
N VAL A 357 21.57 3.02 -6.25
CA VAL A 357 20.16 2.84 -6.63
C VAL A 357 19.94 3.26 -8.09
N ILE A 358 20.42 4.43 -8.50
CA ILE A 358 20.29 4.94 -9.87
C ILE A 358 20.95 3.99 -10.88
N VAL A 359 22.17 3.51 -10.60
CA VAL A 359 22.88 2.58 -11.48
C VAL A 359 22.15 1.25 -11.59
N LEU A 360 21.76 0.64 -10.46
CA LEU A 360 21.08 -0.65 -10.46
C LEU A 360 19.71 -0.57 -11.16
N PHE A 361 18.93 0.47 -10.89
CA PHE A 361 17.65 0.65 -11.56
C PHE A 361 17.80 1.00 -13.05
N GLY A 362 18.81 1.80 -13.40
CA GLY A 362 19.12 2.11 -14.81
C GLY A 362 19.43 0.83 -15.62
N LEU A 363 20.14 -0.13 -15.02
CA LEU A 363 20.43 -1.41 -15.64
C LEU A 363 19.24 -2.38 -15.62
N ALA A 364 18.44 -2.38 -14.54
CA ALA A 364 17.35 -3.35 -14.34
C ALA A 364 16.07 -2.98 -15.09
N ILE A 365 15.65 -1.69 -15.13
CA ILE A 365 14.37 -1.28 -15.73
C ILE A 365 14.21 -1.70 -17.19
N PRO A 366 15.19 -1.53 -18.09
CA PRO A 366 15.07 -1.99 -19.49
C PRO A 366 14.88 -3.51 -19.57
N LYS A 367 15.58 -4.25 -18.70
CA LYS A 367 15.50 -5.72 -18.66
C LYS A 367 14.17 -6.20 -18.07
N PHE A 368 13.59 -5.52 -17.07
CA PHE A 368 12.25 -5.82 -16.60
C PHE A 368 11.19 -5.67 -17.70
N LYS A 369 11.31 -4.62 -18.54
CA LYS A 369 10.42 -4.47 -19.71
C LYS A 369 10.60 -5.61 -20.72
N LEU A 370 11.83 -6.07 -20.92
CA LEU A 370 12.12 -7.21 -21.79
C LEU A 370 11.57 -8.51 -21.23
N VAL A 371 11.74 -8.76 -19.91
CA VAL A 371 11.14 -9.93 -19.21
C VAL A 371 9.64 -9.95 -19.46
N GLN A 372 8.94 -8.83 -19.29
CA GLN A 372 7.50 -8.76 -19.52
C GLN A 372 7.12 -9.16 -20.96
N LYS A 373 7.83 -8.61 -21.97
CA LYS A 373 7.62 -8.99 -23.38
C LYS A 373 7.86 -10.48 -23.64
N LEU A 374 8.87 -11.07 -23.01
CA LEU A 374 9.16 -12.49 -23.15
C LEU A 374 8.13 -13.37 -22.44
N VAL A 375 7.61 -12.95 -21.29
CA VAL A 375 6.47 -13.62 -20.63
C VAL A 375 5.23 -13.60 -21.52
N ASP A 376 4.90 -12.44 -22.12
CA ASP A 376 3.76 -12.32 -23.01
C ASP A 376 3.92 -13.24 -24.24
N LYS A 377 5.14 -13.31 -24.83
CA LYS A 377 5.47 -14.20 -25.93
C LYS A 377 5.39 -15.68 -25.52
N LEU A 378 5.88 -16.03 -24.32
CA LEU A 378 5.78 -17.39 -23.78
C LEU A 378 4.28 -17.81 -23.61
N ASN A 379 3.49 -16.92 -23.02
CA ASN A 379 2.06 -17.13 -22.85
C ASN A 379 1.31 -17.29 -24.18
N LEU A 380 1.71 -16.53 -25.21
CA LEU A 380 1.16 -16.67 -26.57
C LEU A 380 1.45 -18.06 -27.11
N VAL A 381 2.71 -18.51 -27.10
CA VAL A 381 3.10 -19.84 -27.61
C VAL A 381 2.40 -20.95 -26.81
N ALA A 382 2.33 -20.83 -25.48
CA ALA A 382 1.62 -21.79 -24.64
C ALA A 382 0.12 -21.86 -24.98
N ARG A 383 -0.52 -20.72 -25.14
CA ARG A 383 -1.96 -20.63 -25.50
C ARG A 383 -2.23 -21.24 -26.88
N GLU A 384 -1.42 -20.90 -27.89
CA GLU A 384 -1.53 -21.48 -29.23
C GLU A 384 -1.40 -23.02 -29.18
N SER A 385 -0.38 -23.53 -28.44
CA SER A 385 -0.17 -24.96 -28.29
C SER A 385 -1.30 -25.67 -27.58
N LEU A 386 -1.81 -25.11 -26.47
CA LEU A 386 -2.91 -25.71 -25.69
C LEU A 386 -4.22 -25.69 -26.47
N THR A 387 -4.53 -24.58 -27.16
CA THR A 387 -5.75 -24.47 -27.99
C THR A 387 -5.67 -25.39 -29.21
N GLY A 388 -4.49 -25.48 -29.81
CA GLY A 388 -4.23 -26.31 -31.01
C GLY A 388 -3.80 -27.75 -30.73
N MET A 389 -3.92 -28.26 -29.50
CA MET A 389 -3.37 -29.55 -29.09
C MET A 389 -3.78 -30.71 -29.99
N LEU A 390 -5.07 -30.74 -30.43
CA LEU A 390 -5.56 -31.78 -31.33
C LEU A 390 -4.89 -31.72 -32.71
N VAL A 391 -4.62 -30.51 -33.21
CA VAL A 391 -3.92 -30.29 -34.49
C VAL A 391 -2.47 -30.72 -34.37
N ILE A 392 -1.78 -30.32 -33.26
CA ILE A 392 -0.39 -30.69 -33.00
C ILE A 392 -0.23 -32.22 -33.02
N ARG A 393 -1.12 -32.93 -32.32
CA ARG A 393 -1.12 -34.39 -32.25
C ARG A 393 -1.46 -35.03 -33.59
N ALA A 394 -2.47 -34.49 -34.31
CA ALA A 394 -2.89 -35.02 -35.61
C ALA A 394 -1.80 -34.92 -36.68
N PHE A 395 -0.93 -33.89 -36.56
CA PHE A 395 0.18 -33.67 -37.51
C PHE A 395 1.55 -34.10 -36.98
N ASN A 396 1.62 -34.72 -35.81
CA ASN A 396 2.91 -35.20 -35.18
C ASN A 396 3.97 -34.08 -35.05
N THR A 397 3.54 -32.88 -34.67
CA THR A 397 4.42 -31.69 -34.61
C THR A 397 4.79 -31.29 -33.18
N GLU A 398 4.67 -32.22 -32.20
CA GLU A 398 4.96 -31.97 -30.78
C GLU A 398 6.39 -31.44 -30.59
N LYS A 399 7.38 -32.09 -31.23
CA LYS A 399 8.79 -31.70 -31.13
C LYS A 399 9.06 -30.28 -31.64
N TYR A 400 8.37 -29.88 -32.67
CA TYR A 400 8.46 -28.51 -33.21
C TYR A 400 7.94 -27.50 -32.21
N GLN A 401 6.79 -27.77 -31.57
CA GLN A 401 6.19 -26.88 -30.58
C GLN A 401 7.03 -26.83 -29.28
N GLU A 402 7.58 -27.96 -28.84
CA GLU A 402 8.52 -27.98 -27.69
C GLU A 402 9.73 -27.09 -27.98
N ASN A 403 10.36 -27.21 -29.15
CA ASN A 403 11.51 -26.39 -29.53
C ASN A 403 11.15 -24.89 -29.61
N LYS A 404 9.97 -24.55 -30.15
CA LYS A 404 9.45 -23.18 -30.22
C LYS A 404 9.27 -22.59 -28.82
N PHE A 405 8.65 -23.36 -27.90
CA PHE A 405 8.49 -22.97 -26.51
C PHE A 405 9.83 -22.84 -25.79
N ASP A 406 10.72 -23.83 -25.91
CA ASP A 406 12.02 -23.85 -25.25
C ASP A 406 12.92 -22.68 -25.69
N GLY A 407 12.87 -22.27 -26.96
CA GLY A 407 13.58 -21.10 -27.45
C GLY A 407 13.18 -19.82 -26.70
N VAL A 408 11.88 -19.57 -26.56
CA VAL A 408 11.38 -18.40 -25.81
C VAL A 408 11.66 -18.53 -24.32
N ASN A 409 11.54 -19.73 -23.77
CA ASN A 409 11.84 -20.04 -22.38
C ASN A 409 13.32 -19.79 -22.02
N LYS A 410 14.25 -20.17 -22.89
CA LYS A 410 15.69 -19.88 -22.72
C LYS A 410 15.99 -18.38 -22.71
N ASP A 411 15.37 -17.62 -23.62
CA ASP A 411 15.54 -16.16 -23.67
C ASP A 411 14.99 -15.50 -22.39
N LEU A 412 13.82 -15.95 -21.93
CA LEU A 412 13.23 -15.51 -20.66
C LEU A 412 14.14 -15.84 -19.49
N THR A 413 14.63 -17.07 -19.42
CA THR A 413 15.52 -17.54 -18.34
C THR A 413 16.81 -16.72 -18.28
N ARG A 414 17.47 -16.47 -19.43
CA ARG A 414 18.70 -15.65 -19.49
C ARG A 414 18.44 -14.22 -19.01
N THR A 415 17.35 -13.62 -19.45
CA THR A 415 17.01 -12.25 -19.08
C THR A 415 16.64 -12.16 -17.60
N ASN A 416 15.88 -13.12 -17.10
CA ASN A 416 15.45 -13.17 -15.71
C ASN A 416 16.64 -13.44 -14.77
N LEU A 417 17.57 -14.33 -15.17
CA LEU A 417 18.81 -14.59 -14.44
C LEU A 417 19.68 -13.33 -14.31
N PHE A 418 19.79 -12.54 -15.39
CA PHE A 418 20.52 -11.27 -15.36
C PHE A 418 19.88 -10.28 -14.37
N VAL A 419 18.55 -10.11 -14.42
CA VAL A 419 17.81 -9.26 -13.48
C VAL A 419 17.98 -9.75 -12.04
N SER A 420 17.84 -11.05 -11.81
CA SER A 420 17.97 -11.65 -10.48
C SER A 420 19.37 -11.49 -9.90
N ARG A 421 20.43 -11.58 -10.73
CA ARG A 421 21.82 -11.33 -10.29
C ARG A 421 22.04 -9.89 -9.87
N ILE A 422 21.52 -8.92 -10.64
CA ILE A 422 21.60 -7.49 -10.30
C ILE A 422 20.84 -7.21 -9.00
N MET A 423 19.58 -7.69 -8.91
CA MET A 423 18.75 -7.47 -7.72
C MET A 423 19.32 -8.20 -6.50
N GLY A 424 19.83 -9.42 -6.66
CA GLY A 424 20.47 -10.18 -5.59
C GLY A 424 21.76 -9.53 -5.08
N GLY A 425 22.50 -8.82 -5.94
CA GLY A 425 23.69 -8.04 -5.55
C GLY A 425 23.39 -6.77 -4.78
N MET A 426 22.14 -6.26 -4.85
CA MET A 426 21.76 -4.98 -4.22
C MET A 426 22.00 -4.98 -2.71
N MET A 427 21.50 -5.99 -1.98
CA MET A 427 21.63 -6.04 -0.52
C MET A 427 23.10 -6.17 -0.05
N PRO A 428 23.94 -7.06 -0.60
CA PRO A 428 25.36 -7.11 -0.26
C PRO A 428 26.11 -5.79 -0.53
N LEU A 429 25.84 -5.13 -1.65
CA LEU A 429 26.46 -3.83 -1.97
C LEU A 429 26.01 -2.74 -1.01
N MET A 430 24.74 -2.72 -0.63
CA MET A 430 24.23 -1.81 0.38
C MET A 430 24.89 -2.05 1.73
N MET A 431 25.02 -3.33 2.16
CA MET A 431 25.72 -3.65 3.41
C MET A 431 27.18 -3.24 3.36
N LEU A 432 27.84 -3.40 2.21
CA LEU A 432 29.21 -2.92 2.03
C LEU A 432 29.31 -1.39 2.23
N ILE A 433 28.42 -0.63 1.58
CA ILE A 433 28.37 0.83 1.74
C ILE A 433 28.13 1.20 3.19
N MET A 434 27.14 0.58 3.86
CA MET A 434 26.82 0.83 5.26
C MET A 434 28.03 0.59 6.18
N ASN A 435 28.72 -0.55 5.98
CA ASN A 435 29.92 -0.87 6.78
C ASN A 435 31.05 0.10 6.50
N LEU A 436 31.30 0.50 5.24
CA LEU A 436 32.33 1.50 4.90
C LEU A 436 32.02 2.86 5.52
N ILE A 437 30.76 3.28 5.53
CA ILE A 437 30.31 4.50 6.19
C ILE A 437 30.50 4.40 7.71
N THR A 438 30.18 3.25 8.31
CA THR A 438 30.41 3.03 9.75
C THR A 438 31.90 3.10 10.06
N ILE A 439 32.79 2.50 9.27
CA ILE A 439 34.23 2.61 9.44
C ILE A 439 34.68 4.07 9.32
N LEU A 440 34.15 4.81 8.34
CA LEU A 440 34.47 6.24 8.18
C LEU A 440 34.02 7.08 9.37
N ILE A 441 32.81 6.81 9.92
CA ILE A 441 32.32 7.47 11.13
C ILE A 441 33.21 7.16 12.30
N VAL A 442 33.62 5.90 12.51
CA VAL A 442 34.49 5.50 13.60
C VAL A 442 35.88 6.13 13.43
N TRP A 443 36.40 6.15 12.21
CA TRP A 443 37.71 6.77 11.92
C TRP A 443 37.73 8.26 12.25
N VAL A 444 36.82 9.03 11.69
CA VAL A 444 36.74 10.49 11.95
C VAL A 444 36.29 10.79 13.37
N GLY A 445 35.32 10.02 13.89
CA GLY A 445 34.82 10.14 15.25
C GLY A 445 35.88 9.86 16.30
N ALA A 446 36.77 8.86 16.09
CA ALA A 446 37.87 8.59 17.03
C ALA A 446 38.85 9.75 17.11
N HIS A 447 39.14 10.44 16.00
CA HIS A 447 39.94 11.69 16.05
C HIS A 447 39.21 12.77 16.83
N ASN A 448 37.94 13.00 16.55
CA ASN A 448 37.16 14.00 17.29
C ASN A 448 37.02 13.68 18.77
N VAL A 449 36.96 12.39 19.15
CA VAL A 449 36.97 11.96 20.56
C VAL A 449 38.33 12.23 21.19
N ASN A 450 39.43 11.92 20.47
CA ASN A 450 40.79 12.21 20.96
C ASN A 450 41.03 13.72 21.15
N ASP A 451 40.49 14.53 20.24
CA ASP A 451 40.59 16.00 20.31
C ASP A 451 39.59 16.62 21.31
N GLY A 452 38.76 15.79 21.96
CA GLY A 452 37.79 16.22 22.97
C GLY A 452 36.53 16.92 22.40
N VAL A 453 36.36 16.95 21.07
CA VAL A 453 35.22 17.61 20.40
C VAL A 453 33.92 16.81 20.55
N MET A 454 34.03 15.48 20.76
CA MET A 454 32.87 14.60 20.86
C MET A 454 33.11 13.49 21.89
N GLN A 455 32.05 12.95 22.46
CA GLN A 455 32.10 11.78 23.33
C GLN A 455 31.84 10.47 22.56
N VAL A 456 32.28 9.33 23.12
CA VAL A 456 32.12 8.00 22.50
C VAL A 456 30.64 7.65 22.27
N GLY A 457 29.76 7.97 23.22
CA GLY A 457 28.33 7.75 23.10
C GLY A 457 27.71 8.56 21.96
N ASP A 458 28.18 9.78 21.71
CA ASP A 458 27.70 10.63 20.62
C ASP A 458 28.10 10.04 19.26
N MET A 459 29.30 9.45 19.14
CA MET A 459 29.73 8.71 17.97
C MET A 459 28.81 7.50 17.73
N MET A 460 28.43 6.77 18.77
CA MET A 460 27.51 5.66 18.69
C MET A 460 26.10 6.09 18.24
N ALA A 461 25.59 7.20 18.77
CA ALA A 461 24.33 7.80 18.37
C ALA A 461 24.38 8.25 16.90
N PHE A 462 25.49 8.86 16.47
CA PHE A 462 25.70 9.27 15.09
C PHE A 462 25.64 8.09 14.11
N ILE A 463 26.25 6.95 14.46
CA ILE A 463 26.14 5.71 13.65
C ILE A 463 24.69 5.29 13.54
N GLN A 464 23.91 5.28 14.65
CA GLN A 464 22.52 4.86 14.63
C GLN A 464 21.63 5.83 13.82
N TYR A 465 21.81 7.14 13.95
CA TYR A 465 21.11 8.13 13.13
C TYR A 465 21.42 7.94 11.63
N THR A 466 22.69 7.74 11.29
CA THR A 466 23.10 7.50 9.91
C THR A 466 22.41 6.25 9.35
N MET A 467 22.37 5.17 10.14
CA MET A 467 21.64 3.95 9.74
C MET A 467 20.14 4.18 9.55
N GLN A 468 19.50 4.94 10.45
CA GLN A 468 18.07 5.28 10.33
C GLN A 468 17.78 6.12 9.08
N ILE A 469 18.63 7.11 8.77
CA ILE A 469 18.53 7.94 7.57
C ILE A 469 18.65 7.06 6.31
N ILE A 470 19.66 6.20 6.26
CA ILE A 470 19.87 5.26 5.14
C ILE A 470 18.66 4.36 4.94
N MET A 471 18.15 3.78 6.03
CA MET A 471 16.95 2.91 5.97
C MET A 471 15.70 3.68 5.51
N ALA A 472 15.52 4.93 5.90
CA ALA A 472 14.44 5.78 5.44
C ALA A 472 14.49 5.98 3.91
N PHE A 473 15.67 6.25 3.36
CA PHE A 473 15.85 6.37 1.90
C PHE A 473 15.58 5.05 1.16
N LEU A 474 15.99 3.93 1.73
CA LEU A 474 15.69 2.61 1.18
C LEU A 474 14.19 2.30 1.13
N MET A 475 13.47 2.62 2.20
CA MET A 475 12.02 2.46 2.25
C MET A 475 11.32 3.27 1.15
N ILE A 476 11.73 4.51 0.91
CA ILE A 476 11.18 5.35 -0.16
C ILE A 476 11.48 4.74 -1.54
N SER A 477 12.71 4.26 -1.74
CA SER A 477 13.12 3.61 -2.99
C SER A 477 12.29 2.37 -3.30
N MET A 478 11.96 1.55 -2.30
CA MET A 478 11.13 0.35 -2.46
C MET A 478 9.70 0.70 -2.92
N VAL A 479 9.10 1.75 -2.38
CA VAL A 479 7.76 2.21 -2.78
C VAL A 479 7.75 2.71 -4.23
N SER A 480 8.83 3.38 -4.67
CA SER A 480 8.96 3.92 -6.02
C SER A 480 8.87 2.84 -7.12
N VAL A 481 9.26 1.60 -6.82
CA VAL A 481 9.14 0.45 -7.75
C VAL A 481 7.69 -0.03 -7.90
N MET A 482 6.89 0.05 -6.84
CA MET A 482 5.50 -0.43 -6.87
C MET A 482 4.51 0.61 -7.41
N LEU A 483 4.85 1.89 -7.30
CA LEU A 483 3.98 3.00 -7.69
C LEU A 483 3.54 2.96 -9.17
N PRO A 484 4.41 2.68 -10.16
CA PRO A 484 4.01 2.60 -11.58
C PRO A 484 2.99 1.49 -11.84
N ARG A 485 3.17 0.30 -11.26
CA ARG A 485 2.25 -0.84 -11.42
C ARG A 485 0.84 -0.50 -10.92
N ALA A 486 0.76 0.00 -9.70
CA ALA A 486 -0.52 0.39 -9.13
C ALA A 486 -1.13 1.61 -9.83
N SER A 487 -0.32 2.48 -10.44
CA SER A 487 -0.82 3.59 -11.26
C SER A 487 -1.55 3.09 -12.50
N VAL A 488 -1.02 2.06 -13.18
CA VAL A 488 -1.68 1.41 -14.33
C VAL A 488 -2.99 0.75 -13.90
N SER A 489 -2.97 -0.03 -12.81
CA SER A 489 -4.19 -0.63 -12.25
C SER A 489 -5.22 0.42 -11.87
N GLY A 490 -4.79 1.54 -11.26
CA GLY A 490 -5.67 2.66 -10.95
C GLY A 490 -6.29 3.34 -12.17
N GLN A 491 -5.55 3.44 -13.26
CA GLN A 491 -6.05 3.97 -14.53
C GLN A 491 -7.11 3.05 -15.15
N ARG A 492 -6.87 1.74 -15.15
CA ARG A 492 -7.82 0.72 -15.65
C ARG A 492 -9.13 0.73 -14.86
N ILE A 493 -9.06 0.84 -13.54
CA ILE A 493 -10.25 0.94 -12.69
C ILE A 493 -10.98 2.26 -12.95
N ALA A 494 -10.27 3.37 -13.05
CA ALA A 494 -10.85 4.67 -13.36
C ALA A 494 -11.56 4.67 -14.71
N GLU A 495 -11.01 4.00 -15.71
CA GLU A 495 -11.63 3.85 -17.03
C GLU A 495 -13.02 3.19 -16.93
N VAL A 496 -13.17 2.10 -16.17
CA VAL A 496 -14.47 1.46 -15.94
C VAL A 496 -15.43 2.39 -15.21
N LEU A 497 -14.98 3.05 -14.15
CA LEU A 497 -15.83 3.93 -13.33
C LEU A 497 -16.28 5.20 -14.06
N GLU A 498 -15.47 5.69 -15.01
CA GLU A 498 -15.74 6.90 -15.81
C GLU A 498 -16.47 6.61 -17.11
N THR A 499 -16.53 5.34 -17.55
CA THR A 499 -17.28 4.96 -18.76
C THR A 499 -18.74 5.35 -18.56
N LYS A 500 -19.24 6.17 -19.48
CA LYS A 500 -20.65 6.58 -19.50
C LYS A 500 -21.49 5.42 -20.01
N GLU A 501 -22.59 5.15 -19.33
CA GLU A 501 -23.59 4.18 -19.81
C GLU A 501 -24.23 4.76 -21.07
N SER A 502 -24.23 3.99 -22.16
CA SER A 502 -24.84 4.41 -23.43
C SER A 502 -26.37 4.39 -23.32
N ILE A 503 -26.92 3.42 -22.58
CA ILE A 503 -28.35 3.26 -22.37
C ILE A 503 -28.67 3.67 -20.93
N LYS A 504 -29.58 4.64 -20.79
CA LYS A 504 -30.06 5.13 -19.48
C LYS A 504 -31.58 5.08 -19.47
N ASP A 505 -32.11 4.86 -18.29
CA ASP A 505 -33.54 5.02 -18.07
C ASP A 505 -33.93 6.51 -18.15
N PRO A 506 -35.12 6.82 -18.68
CA PRO A 506 -35.61 8.18 -18.74
C PRO A 506 -35.87 8.73 -17.32
N GLU A 507 -35.75 10.05 -17.15
CA GLU A 507 -36.05 10.69 -15.85
C GLU A 507 -37.54 10.57 -15.46
N LYS A 508 -38.43 10.48 -16.48
CA LYS A 508 -39.86 10.24 -16.32
C LYS A 508 -40.24 9.08 -17.24
N ASN A 509 -40.78 8.02 -16.67
CA ASN A 509 -41.27 6.87 -17.42
C ASN A 509 -42.66 7.17 -18.01
N ASP A 510 -42.83 6.80 -19.27
CA ASP A 510 -44.18 6.71 -19.88
C ASP A 510 -44.85 5.38 -19.43
N GLU A 511 -46.17 5.34 -19.43
CA GLU A 511 -46.93 4.14 -19.14
C GLU A 511 -47.13 3.32 -20.41
N PHE A 512 -47.19 2.01 -20.28
CA PHE A 512 -47.56 1.12 -21.37
C PHE A 512 -49.04 1.23 -21.68
N ASN A 513 -49.38 1.16 -22.99
CA ASN A 513 -50.78 1.20 -23.40
C ASN A 513 -51.47 -0.15 -23.15
N LYS A 514 -52.37 -0.19 -22.17
CA LYS A 514 -53.08 -1.39 -21.74
C LYS A 514 -53.92 -2.03 -22.84
N ASN A 515 -54.32 -1.27 -23.87
CA ASN A 515 -55.11 -1.78 -25.01
C ASN A 515 -54.25 -2.45 -26.09
N LYS A 516 -52.89 -2.34 -25.98
CA LYS A 516 -51.94 -2.93 -26.92
C LYS A 516 -51.01 -3.94 -26.22
N LYS A 517 -51.51 -4.62 -25.21
CA LYS A 517 -50.73 -5.58 -24.42
C LYS A 517 -50.16 -6.66 -25.33
N GLY A 518 -48.84 -6.89 -25.26
CA GLY A 518 -48.14 -7.91 -26.06
C GLY A 518 -47.74 -7.48 -27.47
N TYR A 519 -48.15 -6.32 -27.96
CA TYR A 519 -47.78 -5.87 -29.32
C TYR A 519 -46.30 -5.45 -29.36
N VAL A 520 -45.60 -5.86 -30.41
CA VAL A 520 -44.23 -5.40 -30.73
C VAL A 520 -44.24 -4.82 -32.15
N GLU A 521 -43.95 -3.53 -32.26
CA GLU A 521 -43.98 -2.80 -33.54
C GLU A 521 -42.57 -2.21 -33.83
N PHE A 522 -42.05 -2.49 -35.03
CA PHE A 522 -40.86 -1.82 -35.59
C PHE A 522 -41.32 -0.81 -36.62
N LYS A 523 -40.87 0.45 -36.51
CA LYS A 523 -41.19 1.50 -37.46
C LYS A 523 -39.93 2.13 -38.01
N ASN A 524 -39.61 1.83 -39.24
CA ASN A 524 -38.46 2.31 -40.01
C ASN A 524 -37.13 2.21 -39.24
N VAL A 525 -36.92 1.07 -38.59
CA VAL A 525 -35.79 0.83 -37.71
C VAL A 525 -34.53 0.54 -38.53
N SER A 526 -33.52 1.40 -38.34
CA SER A 526 -32.16 1.14 -38.82
C SER A 526 -31.20 1.08 -37.64
N PHE A 527 -30.24 0.16 -37.72
CA PHE A 527 -29.27 -0.04 -36.64
C PHE A 527 -27.88 -0.34 -37.17
N LYS A 528 -26.89 0.28 -36.53
CA LYS A 528 -25.46 -0.07 -36.65
C LYS A 528 -24.81 -0.20 -35.26
N TYR A 529 -23.87 -1.13 -35.16
CA TYR A 529 -23.12 -1.30 -33.91
C TYR A 529 -22.23 -0.06 -33.62
N PRO A 530 -21.97 0.26 -32.33
CA PRO A 530 -21.11 1.35 -31.99
C PRO A 530 -19.70 1.22 -32.61
N GLY A 531 -19.29 2.25 -33.36
CA GLY A 531 -18.02 2.25 -34.09
C GLY A 531 -18.04 1.59 -35.47
N ALA A 532 -19.17 0.96 -35.91
CA ALA A 532 -19.31 0.47 -37.27
C ALA A 532 -19.71 1.58 -38.24
N GLU A 533 -19.21 1.49 -39.47
CA GLU A 533 -19.57 2.43 -40.55
C GLU A 533 -20.88 2.03 -41.23
N GLU A 534 -21.13 0.72 -41.40
CA GLU A 534 -22.27 0.18 -42.10
C GLU A 534 -23.45 -0.19 -41.19
N TYR A 535 -24.65 -0.04 -41.70
CA TYR A 535 -25.88 -0.50 -41.06
C TYR A 535 -26.00 -2.02 -41.14
N VAL A 536 -26.29 -2.66 -40.02
CA VAL A 536 -26.61 -4.10 -39.93
C VAL A 536 -28.09 -4.35 -40.20
N LEU A 537 -28.95 -3.40 -39.86
CA LEU A 537 -30.38 -3.40 -40.18
C LEU A 537 -30.74 -2.09 -40.85
N LYS A 538 -31.56 -2.15 -41.91
CA LYS A 538 -31.95 -0.98 -42.73
C LYS A 538 -33.44 -0.99 -42.92
N ASP A 539 -34.15 0.05 -42.49
CA ASP A 539 -35.58 0.33 -42.70
C ASP A 539 -36.49 -0.85 -42.39
N ILE A 540 -36.32 -1.45 -41.22
CA ILE A 540 -37.12 -2.60 -40.76
C ILE A 540 -38.45 -2.11 -40.21
N SER A 541 -39.58 -2.61 -40.82
CA SER A 541 -40.92 -2.27 -40.39
C SER A 541 -41.81 -3.51 -40.37
N PHE A 542 -42.34 -3.88 -39.20
CA PHE A 542 -43.28 -4.97 -39.01
C PHE A 542 -44.03 -4.81 -37.69
N THR A 543 -45.13 -5.58 -37.54
CA THR A 543 -45.89 -5.69 -36.30
C THR A 543 -46.08 -7.16 -35.97
N ALA A 544 -45.71 -7.55 -34.73
CA ALA A 544 -46.03 -8.84 -34.14
C ALA A 544 -47.15 -8.65 -33.10
N LYS A 545 -48.12 -9.56 -33.08
CA LYS A 545 -49.36 -9.44 -32.31
C LYS A 545 -49.44 -10.53 -31.23
N PRO A 546 -50.16 -10.27 -30.12
CA PRO A 546 -50.43 -11.29 -29.12
C PRO A 546 -51.19 -12.46 -29.67
N GLY A 547 -50.84 -13.67 -29.24
CA GLY A 547 -51.40 -14.92 -29.75
C GLY A 547 -50.85 -15.37 -31.09
N GLU A 548 -49.98 -14.58 -31.73
CA GLU A 548 -49.35 -14.91 -33.01
C GLU A 548 -47.86 -15.23 -32.87
N THR A 549 -47.38 -16.14 -33.72
CA THR A 549 -45.93 -16.42 -33.86
C THR A 549 -45.38 -15.65 -35.05
N THR A 550 -44.43 -14.75 -34.80
CA THR A 550 -43.64 -14.09 -35.86
C THR A 550 -42.25 -14.70 -35.91
N ALA A 551 -41.90 -15.29 -37.04
CA ALA A 551 -40.61 -15.95 -37.25
C ALA A 551 -39.66 -15.10 -38.09
N PHE A 552 -38.37 -15.19 -37.83
CA PHE A 552 -37.33 -14.51 -38.59
C PHE A 552 -36.39 -15.55 -39.21
N ILE A 553 -36.19 -15.47 -40.51
CA ILE A 553 -35.30 -16.36 -41.26
C ILE A 553 -34.41 -15.56 -42.23
N GLY A 554 -33.32 -16.13 -42.66
CA GLY A 554 -32.37 -15.52 -43.61
C GLY A 554 -30.97 -16.10 -43.49
N GLY A 555 -30.08 -15.73 -44.35
CA GLY A 555 -28.71 -16.19 -44.38
C GLY A 555 -27.92 -15.88 -43.09
N THR A 556 -26.75 -16.50 -42.93
CA THR A 556 -25.85 -16.15 -41.84
C THR A 556 -25.38 -14.70 -41.99
N GLY A 557 -25.45 -13.90 -40.94
CA GLY A 557 -25.08 -12.48 -40.99
C GLY A 557 -26.18 -11.53 -41.45
N SER A 558 -27.40 -12.01 -41.81
CA SER A 558 -28.52 -11.15 -42.26
C SER A 558 -29.14 -10.24 -41.17
N GLY A 559 -28.64 -10.29 -39.91
CA GLY A 559 -29.09 -9.40 -38.82
C GLY A 559 -30.18 -9.96 -37.92
N LYS A 560 -30.59 -11.24 -38.01
CA LYS A 560 -31.65 -11.86 -37.19
C LYS A 560 -31.51 -11.67 -35.69
N SER A 561 -30.39 -12.13 -35.12
CA SER A 561 -30.14 -11.98 -33.69
C SER A 561 -29.98 -10.51 -33.28
N THR A 562 -29.43 -9.67 -34.16
CA THR A 562 -29.36 -8.23 -33.93
C THR A 562 -30.76 -7.63 -33.78
N LEU A 563 -31.71 -8.00 -34.65
CA LEU A 563 -33.09 -7.52 -34.62
C LEU A 563 -33.77 -7.84 -33.28
N VAL A 564 -33.72 -9.11 -32.85
CA VAL A 564 -34.38 -9.51 -31.61
C VAL A 564 -33.69 -8.97 -30.37
N ASN A 565 -32.38 -8.68 -30.42
CA ASN A 565 -31.62 -8.06 -29.32
C ASN A 565 -31.96 -6.55 -29.09
N LEU A 566 -32.58 -5.91 -30.10
CA LEU A 566 -33.04 -4.52 -29.93
C LEU A 566 -34.31 -4.43 -29.07
N ILE A 567 -35.15 -5.48 -29.03
CA ILE A 567 -36.43 -5.48 -28.33
C ILE A 567 -36.24 -5.36 -26.79
N PRO A 568 -35.38 -6.15 -26.13
CA PRO A 568 -35.09 -5.96 -24.71
C PRO A 568 -34.17 -4.75 -24.42
N ARG A 569 -33.93 -3.91 -25.44
CA ARG A 569 -33.10 -2.72 -25.38
C ARG A 569 -31.68 -3.05 -24.90
N PHE A 570 -31.04 -4.06 -25.52
CA PHE A 570 -29.61 -4.34 -25.31
C PHE A 570 -28.73 -3.34 -26.06
N TYR A 571 -29.31 -2.73 -27.12
CA TYR A 571 -28.82 -1.58 -27.87
C TYR A 571 -29.98 -0.65 -28.19
N ASP A 572 -29.73 0.65 -28.28
CA ASP A 572 -30.72 1.61 -28.82
C ASP A 572 -30.60 1.65 -30.34
N VAL A 573 -31.74 1.82 -31.01
CA VAL A 573 -31.81 1.96 -32.48
C VAL A 573 -31.09 3.22 -32.95
N THR A 574 -30.50 3.17 -34.15
CA THR A 574 -29.85 4.34 -34.76
C THR A 574 -30.88 5.30 -35.35
N GLU A 575 -31.90 4.74 -36.05
CA GLU A 575 -33.02 5.48 -36.65
C GLU A 575 -34.31 4.70 -36.44
N GLY A 576 -35.47 5.40 -36.45
CA GLY A 576 -36.77 4.79 -36.23
C GLY A 576 -37.10 4.60 -34.76
N GLU A 577 -38.11 3.79 -34.48
CA GLU A 577 -38.60 3.47 -33.15
C GLU A 577 -39.09 2.02 -33.03
N ILE A 578 -38.91 1.44 -31.83
CA ILE A 578 -39.49 0.14 -31.47
C ILE A 578 -40.50 0.40 -30.36
N LEU A 579 -41.71 -0.07 -30.56
CA LEU A 579 -42.78 0.04 -29.60
C LEU A 579 -43.09 -1.35 -29.01
N VAL A 580 -43.19 -1.41 -27.70
CA VAL A 580 -43.74 -2.55 -26.96
C VAL A 580 -44.98 -2.04 -26.23
N ASP A 581 -46.09 -2.76 -26.33
CA ASP A 581 -47.41 -2.32 -25.85
C ASP A 581 -47.76 -0.90 -26.32
N GLY A 582 -47.34 -0.53 -27.53
CA GLY A 582 -47.61 0.76 -28.13
C GLY A 582 -46.80 1.93 -27.60
N THR A 583 -45.82 1.68 -26.73
CA THR A 583 -44.93 2.70 -26.13
C THR A 583 -43.49 2.49 -26.57
N ASP A 584 -42.79 3.55 -26.95
CA ASP A 584 -41.38 3.51 -27.33
C ASP A 584 -40.51 2.98 -26.17
N ILE A 585 -39.75 1.93 -26.45
CA ILE A 585 -38.88 1.26 -25.47
C ILE A 585 -37.84 2.20 -24.82
N ARG A 586 -37.53 3.34 -25.45
CA ARG A 586 -36.60 4.36 -24.89
C ARG A 586 -37.25 5.25 -23.86
N LYS A 587 -38.60 5.30 -23.79
CA LYS A 587 -39.37 6.16 -22.90
C LYS A 587 -39.84 5.44 -21.62
N VAL A 588 -39.55 4.16 -21.49
CA VAL A 588 -39.84 3.34 -20.30
C VAL A 588 -38.55 2.87 -19.64
N SER A 589 -38.62 2.49 -18.36
CA SER A 589 -37.46 1.91 -17.70
C SER A 589 -37.07 0.56 -18.31
N GLN A 590 -35.77 0.25 -18.32
CA GLN A 590 -35.29 -1.05 -18.77
C GLN A 590 -35.89 -2.20 -17.95
N HIS A 591 -36.11 -1.95 -16.66
CA HIS A 591 -36.76 -2.92 -15.77
C HIS A 591 -38.18 -3.24 -16.23
N ASP A 592 -39.05 -2.25 -16.39
CA ASP A 592 -40.46 -2.44 -16.76
C ASP A 592 -40.59 -3.05 -18.15
N LEU A 593 -39.71 -2.66 -19.10
CA LEU A 593 -39.65 -3.27 -20.42
C LEU A 593 -39.30 -4.75 -20.32
N ARG A 594 -38.23 -5.08 -19.60
CA ARG A 594 -37.74 -6.47 -19.53
C ARG A 594 -38.65 -7.35 -18.69
N GLU A 595 -39.45 -6.80 -17.76
CA GLU A 595 -40.50 -7.57 -17.09
C GLU A 595 -41.53 -8.17 -18.07
N LYS A 596 -41.80 -7.49 -19.16
CA LYS A 596 -42.72 -7.97 -20.20
C LYS A 596 -42.12 -8.98 -21.17
N ILE A 597 -40.82 -9.23 -21.13
CA ILE A 597 -40.10 -10.02 -22.11
C ILE A 597 -39.45 -11.26 -21.46
N GLY A 598 -39.74 -12.44 -22.01
CA GLY A 598 -39.00 -13.66 -21.74
C GLY A 598 -38.03 -13.93 -22.88
N TYR A 599 -36.73 -13.84 -22.58
CA TYR A 599 -35.68 -13.95 -23.59
C TYR A 599 -34.88 -15.24 -23.43
N VAL A 600 -34.81 -16.03 -24.49
CA VAL A 600 -34.01 -17.26 -24.58
C VAL A 600 -32.91 -17.05 -25.60
N PRO A 601 -31.63 -16.92 -25.14
CA PRO A 601 -30.51 -16.66 -26.04
C PRO A 601 -30.14 -17.90 -26.86
N GLN A 602 -29.42 -17.68 -27.97
CA GLN A 602 -28.93 -18.74 -28.87
C GLN A 602 -28.09 -19.80 -28.13
N LYS A 603 -27.24 -19.37 -27.18
CA LYS A 603 -26.51 -20.27 -26.29
C LYS A 603 -27.16 -20.28 -24.92
N GLY A 604 -27.70 -21.41 -24.49
CA GLY A 604 -28.23 -21.60 -23.16
C GLY A 604 -27.16 -21.41 -22.11
N ILE A 605 -27.27 -20.35 -21.30
CA ILE A 605 -26.36 -20.06 -20.19
C ILE A 605 -27.04 -20.43 -18.89
N LEU A 606 -26.38 -21.30 -18.11
CA LEU A 606 -26.80 -21.67 -16.77
C LEU A 606 -25.81 -21.15 -15.75
N PHE A 607 -26.33 -20.72 -14.60
CA PHE A 607 -25.53 -20.30 -13.46
C PHE A 607 -25.23 -21.48 -12.53
N SER A 608 -24.12 -21.40 -11.81
CA SER A 608 -23.83 -22.36 -10.74
C SER A 608 -24.90 -22.28 -9.65
N GLY A 609 -25.35 -23.42 -9.18
CA GLY A 609 -26.44 -23.58 -8.23
C GLY A 609 -27.24 -24.82 -8.53
N THR A 610 -28.53 -24.83 -8.26
CA THR A 610 -29.41 -25.96 -8.54
C THR A 610 -30.22 -25.76 -9.85
N ILE A 611 -30.87 -26.80 -10.36
CA ILE A 611 -31.85 -26.66 -11.44
C ILE A 611 -32.94 -25.70 -11.01
N GLU A 612 -33.50 -25.87 -9.79
CA GLU A 612 -34.52 -24.97 -9.24
C GLU A 612 -34.07 -23.52 -9.24
N SER A 613 -32.84 -23.21 -8.70
CA SER A 613 -32.33 -21.83 -8.67
C SER A 613 -32.17 -21.22 -10.06
N ASN A 614 -31.84 -22.05 -11.06
CA ASN A 614 -31.75 -21.62 -12.44
C ASN A 614 -33.12 -21.33 -13.10
N LEU A 615 -34.15 -22.06 -12.74
CA LEU A 615 -35.52 -21.82 -13.20
C LEU A 615 -36.13 -20.59 -12.51
N LYS A 616 -35.96 -20.47 -11.22
CA LYS A 616 -36.38 -19.31 -10.39
C LYS A 616 -35.72 -17.99 -10.79
N TYR A 617 -34.67 -18.03 -11.62
CA TYR A 617 -34.11 -16.81 -12.20
C TYR A 617 -35.12 -16.05 -13.08
N GLY A 618 -36.17 -16.74 -13.60
CA GLY A 618 -37.29 -16.13 -14.30
C GLY A 618 -38.30 -15.45 -13.38
N ASN A 619 -38.58 -16.06 -12.23
CA ASN A 619 -39.43 -15.56 -11.15
C ASN A 619 -38.97 -16.19 -9.85
N GLU A 620 -38.44 -15.35 -8.91
CA GLU A 620 -37.86 -15.79 -7.64
C GLU A 620 -38.94 -16.46 -6.74
N ASP A 621 -40.17 -15.97 -6.80
CA ASP A 621 -41.30 -16.41 -5.97
C ASP A 621 -42.05 -17.64 -6.57
N ALA A 622 -41.60 -18.17 -7.70
CA ALA A 622 -42.30 -19.29 -8.38
C ALA A 622 -42.37 -20.54 -7.49
N LEU A 623 -43.54 -21.13 -7.43
CA LEU A 623 -43.80 -22.39 -6.73
C LEU A 623 -43.22 -23.58 -7.50
N LEU A 624 -42.96 -24.68 -6.79
CA LEU A 624 -42.39 -25.87 -7.41
C LEU A 624 -43.28 -26.40 -8.54
N GLU A 625 -44.61 -26.34 -8.38
CA GLU A 625 -45.61 -26.75 -9.40
C GLU A 625 -45.45 -25.94 -10.70
N GLU A 626 -45.17 -24.61 -10.59
CA GLU A 626 -44.94 -23.76 -11.77
C GLU A 626 -43.60 -24.08 -12.45
N LEU A 627 -42.58 -24.46 -11.66
CA LEU A 627 -41.31 -24.94 -12.21
C LEU A 627 -41.48 -26.27 -12.95
N GLU A 628 -42.26 -27.18 -12.37
CA GLU A 628 -42.56 -28.47 -12.97
C GLU A 628 -43.37 -28.33 -14.26
N GLU A 629 -44.38 -27.45 -14.28
CA GLU A 629 -45.14 -27.10 -15.48
C GLU A 629 -44.25 -26.54 -16.60
N ALA A 630 -43.43 -25.54 -16.27
CA ALA A 630 -42.49 -24.92 -17.21
C ALA A 630 -41.45 -25.93 -17.74
N ALA A 631 -40.94 -26.81 -16.88
CA ALA A 631 -40.02 -27.86 -17.27
C ALA A 631 -40.69 -28.91 -18.18
N ASN A 632 -41.97 -29.21 -17.94
CA ASN A 632 -42.76 -30.12 -18.76
C ASN A 632 -42.95 -29.54 -20.16
N ILE A 633 -43.39 -28.31 -20.29
CA ILE A 633 -43.55 -27.61 -21.57
C ILE A 633 -42.22 -27.57 -22.36
N ALA A 634 -41.11 -27.27 -21.68
CA ALA A 634 -39.76 -27.27 -22.25
C ALA A 634 -39.19 -28.68 -22.50
N GLN A 635 -39.96 -29.77 -22.27
CA GLN A 635 -39.50 -31.15 -22.34
C GLN A 635 -38.26 -31.44 -21.52
N ALA A 636 -38.09 -30.72 -20.39
CA ALA A 636 -36.95 -30.86 -19.49
C ALA A 636 -37.21 -31.86 -18.36
N SER A 637 -38.48 -32.12 -18.01
CA SER A 637 -38.87 -32.99 -16.89
C SER A 637 -38.33 -34.40 -17.01
N GLU A 638 -38.21 -34.96 -18.20
CA GLU A 638 -37.69 -36.31 -18.45
C GLU A 638 -36.26 -36.44 -17.86
N PHE A 639 -35.34 -35.58 -18.27
CA PHE A 639 -33.97 -35.66 -17.81
C PHE A 639 -33.80 -35.18 -16.36
N ILE A 640 -34.62 -34.21 -15.88
CA ILE A 640 -34.64 -33.77 -14.50
C ILE A 640 -34.98 -34.95 -13.55
N ASN A 641 -35.99 -35.72 -13.91
CA ASN A 641 -36.45 -36.88 -13.14
C ASN A 641 -35.44 -38.05 -13.14
N THR A 642 -34.50 -38.11 -14.09
CA THR A 642 -33.39 -39.07 -14.06
C THR A 642 -32.29 -38.70 -13.09
N LYS A 643 -32.25 -37.47 -12.60
CA LYS A 643 -31.28 -37.00 -11.63
C LYS A 643 -31.64 -37.42 -10.21
N ALA A 644 -30.63 -37.76 -9.39
CA ALA A 644 -30.85 -38.24 -8.02
C ALA A 644 -31.59 -37.21 -7.15
N LEU A 645 -31.24 -35.91 -7.30
CA LEU A 645 -31.82 -34.81 -6.51
C LEU A 645 -32.88 -34.02 -7.29
N LYS A 646 -33.25 -34.42 -8.52
CA LYS A 646 -34.24 -33.74 -9.36
C LYS A 646 -33.98 -32.25 -9.51
N TYR A 647 -34.90 -31.39 -9.05
CA TYR A 647 -34.74 -29.91 -9.09
C TYR A 647 -33.65 -29.36 -8.17
N ALA A 648 -33.27 -30.10 -7.11
CA ALA A 648 -32.18 -29.77 -6.24
C ALA A 648 -30.79 -30.21 -6.78
N GLU A 649 -30.74 -30.86 -7.96
CA GLU A 649 -29.50 -31.28 -8.60
C GLU A 649 -28.64 -30.09 -8.96
N GLU A 650 -27.33 -30.18 -8.65
CA GLU A 650 -26.39 -29.12 -8.86
C GLU A 650 -26.04 -28.92 -10.34
N ILE A 651 -26.03 -27.65 -10.75
CA ILE A 651 -25.51 -27.16 -12.03
C ILE A 651 -24.14 -26.54 -11.78
N SER A 652 -23.12 -27.07 -12.43
CA SER A 652 -21.76 -26.51 -12.37
C SER A 652 -21.69 -25.19 -13.14
N GLN A 653 -20.61 -24.43 -12.91
CA GLN A 653 -20.38 -23.15 -13.58
C GLN A 653 -20.47 -23.27 -15.10
N GLY A 654 -21.37 -22.48 -15.72
CA GLY A 654 -21.66 -22.54 -17.17
C GLY A 654 -22.35 -23.83 -17.59
N GLY A 655 -22.88 -24.64 -16.66
CA GLY A 655 -23.60 -25.86 -16.96
C GLY A 655 -22.77 -26.96 -17.63
N THR A 656 -21.46 -27.06 -17.29
CA THR A 656 -20.58 -28.03 -17.95
C THR A 656 -20.95 -29.50 -17.70
N ASN A 657 -21.78 -29.75 -16.70
CA ASN A 657 -22.31 -31.09 -16.35
C ASN A 657 -23.64 -31.44 -17.00
N VAL A 658 -24.16 -30.60 -17.89
CA VAL A 658 -25.38 -30.87 -18.68
C VAL A 658 -25.11 -30.70 -20.18
N SER A 659 -25.83 -31.45 -21.02
CA SER A 659 -25.69 -31.39 -22.49
C SER A 659 -26.19 -30.06 -23.05
N GLY A 660 -25.80 -29.74 -24.30
CA GLY A 660 -26.26 -28.53 -25.00
C GLY A 660 -27.80 -28.46 -25.11
N GLY A 661 -28.47 -29.54 -25.49
CA GLY A 661 -29.92 -29.62 -25.54
C GLY A 661 -30.60 -29.51 -24.17
N GLN A 662 -29.97 -30.05 -23.09
CA GLN A 662 -30.47 -29.88 -21.72
C GLN A 662 -30.36 -28.43 -21.26
N LYS A 663 -29.21 -27.75 -21.54
CA LYS A 663 -29.07 -26.31 -21.27
C LYS A 663 -30.13 -25.48 -21.93
N GLN A 664 -30.41 -25.80 -23.20
CA GLN A 664 -31.38 -25.05 -23.97
C GLN A 664 -32.82 -25.25 -23.43
N ARG A 665 -33.18 -26.50 -23.08
CA ARG A 665 -34.49 -26.82 -22.46
C ARG A 665 -34.65 -26.10 -21.10
N LEU A 666 -33.63 -26.08 -20.28
CA LEU A 666 -33.67 -25.31 -19.00
C LEU A 666 -33.76 -23.80 -19.24
N SER A 667 -33.13 -23.27 -20.29
CA SER A 667 -33.22 -21.85 -20.62
C SER A 667 -34.63 -21.49 -21.16
N ILE A 668 -35.27 -22.39 -21.90
CA ILE A 668 -36.68 -22.25 -22.32
C ILE A 668 -37.61 -22.30 -21.09
N ALA A 669 -37.42 -23.29 -20.21
CA ALA A 669 -38.23 -23.43 -18.98
C ALA A 669 -38.08 -22.17 -18.09
N ARG A 670 -36.88 -21.58 -17.95
CA ARG A 670 -36.65 -20.32 -17.23
C ARG A 670 -37.50 -19.17 -17.79
N ALA A 671 -37.58 -19.04 -19.12
CA ALA A 671 -38.40 -18.00 -19.74
C ALA A 671 -39.89 -18.24 -19.53
N LEU A 672 -40.33 -19.50 -19.47
CA LEU A 672 -41.73 -19.89 -19.21
C LEU A 672 -42.14 -19.60 -17.77
N VAL A 673 -41.27 -19.85 -16.79
CA VAL A 673 -41.51 -19.52 -15.37
C VAL A 673 -41.79 -18.03 -15.18
N LYS A 674 -41.22 -17.17 -16.01
CA LYS A 674 -41.45 -15.73 -15.97
C LYS A 674 -42.87 -15.35 -16.45
N ASN A 675 -43.50 -16.12 -17.30
CA ASN A 675 -44.84 -15.92 -17.89
C ASN A 675 -45.04 -14.48 -18.49
N PRO A 676 -44.18 -14.03 -19.41
CA PRO A 676 -44.19 -12.68 -19.95
C PRO A 676 -45.22 -12.49 -21.07
N ASP A 677 -45.46 -11.20 -21.42
CA ASP A 677 -46.35 -10.85 -22.57
C ASP A 677 -45.72 -11.12 -23.94
N VAL A 678 -44.36 -11.12 -24.00
CA VAL A 678 -43.58 -11.36 -25.24
C VAL A 678 -42.50 -12.39 -24.99
N TYR A 679 -42.46 -13.46 -25.76
CA TYR A 679 -41.38 -14.42 -25.75
C TYR A 679 -40.46 -14.19 -26.95
N ILE A 680 -39.15 -14.24 -26.72
CA ILE A 680 -38.11 -14.15 -27.75
C ILE A 680 -37.22 -15.40 -27.68
N PHE A 681 -37.19 -16.17 -28.77
CA PHE A 681 -36.35 -17.35 -28.92
C PHE A 681 -35.30 -17.09 -30.02
N ASP A 682 -34.06 -16.83 -29.63
CA ASP A 682 -32.98 -16.60 -30.60
C ASP A 682 -32.29 -17.93 -30.91
N ASP A 683 -32.67 -18.54 -32.06
CA ASP A 683 -32.16 -19.81 -32.55
C ASP A 683 -32.14 -20.95 -31.49
N SER A 684 -33.13 -20.89 -30.57
CA SER A 684 -33.12 -21.70 -29.33
C SER A 684 -33.50 -23.16 -29.56
N PHE A 685 -34.01 -23.50 -30.71
CA PHE A 685 -34.45 -24.85 -31.05
C PHE A 685 -33.41 -25.64 -31.84
N SER A 686 -32.38 -24.99 -32.39
CA SER A 686 -31.37 -25.64 -33.25
C SER A 686 -30.54 -26.71 -32.53
N ALA A 687 -30.39 -26.61 -31.21
CA ALA A 687 -29.68 -27.56 -30.37
C ALA A 687 -30.54 -28.79 -29.95
N LEU A 688 -31.82 -28.80 -30.30
CA LEU A 688 -32.75 -29.87 -30.00
C LEU A 688 -32.83 -30.87 -31.17
N ASP A 689 -33.12 -32.16 -30.87
CA ASP A 689 -33.48 -33.12 -31.88
C ASP A 689 -34.88 -32.81 -32.41
N PHE A 690 -35.21 -33.31 -33.63
CA PHE A 690 -36.46 -33.00 -34.31
C PHE A 690 -37.72 -33.35 -33.52
N LYS A 691 -37.71 -34.47 -32.78
CA LYS A 691 -38.84 -34.92 -31.99
C LYS A 691 -39.08 -33.98 -30.79
N THR A 692 -38.01 -33.66 -30.08
CA THR A 692 -38.06 -32.74 -28.93
C THR A 692 -38.44 -31.31 -29.38
N ASP A 693 -37.86 -30.80 -30.49
CA ASP A 693 -38.23 -29.51 -31.09
C ASP A 693 -39.75 -29.43 -31.40
N ALA A 694 -40.31 -30.42 -32.10
CA ALA A 694 -41.73 -30.45 -32.42
C ALA A 694 -42.61 -30.51 -31.14
N ALA A 695 -42.22 -31.31 -30.16
CA ALA A 695 -42.97 -31.43 -28.91
C ALA A 695 -42.95 -30.13 -28.08
N VAL A 696 -41.77 -29.47 -27.96
CA VAL A 696 -41.63 -28.18 -27.26
C VAL A 696 -42.49 -27.12 -27.95
N ARG A 697 -42.43 -26.98 -29.27
CA ARG A 697 -43.21 -25.98 -30.02
C ARG A 697 -44.72 -26.20 -29.90
N LYS A 698 -45.18 -27.46 -29.96
CA LYS A 698 -46.58 -27.77 -29.74
C LYS A 698 -47.05 -27.35 -28.37
N ALA A 699 -46.29 -27.71 -27.28
CA ALA A 699 -46.63 -27.37 -25.93
C ALA A 699 -46.54 -25.83 -25.67
N LEU A 700 -45.58 -25.15 -26.31
CA LEU A 700 -45.47 -23.69 -26.26
C LEU A 700 -46.71 -23.01 -26.86
N ASN A 701 -47.16 -23.41 -28.08
CA ASN A 701 -48.32 -22.82 -28.73
C ASN A 701 -49.61 -22.97 -27.90
N GLU A 702 -49.77 -24.08 -27.18
CA GLU A 702 -50.93 -24.29 -26.30
C GLU A 702 -50.90 -23.37 -25.08
N LYS A 703 -49.72 -23.20 -24.47
CA LYS A 703 -49.58 -22.43 -23.21
C LYS A 703 -49.44 -20.90 -23.44
N THR A 704 -48.82 -20.47 -24.54
CA THR A 704 -48.53 -19.08 -24.82
C THR A 704 -49.56 -18.41 -25.76
N SER A 705 -50.75 -18.97 -25.89
CA SER A 705 -51.83 -18.49 -26.77
C SER A 705 -52.25 -17.02 -26.55
N HIS A 706 -51.87 -16.41 -25.44
CA HIS A 706 -52.11 -14.98 -25.12
C HIS A 706 -50.90 -14.08 -25.26
N SER A 707 -49.72 -14.65 -25.50
CA SER A 707 -48.46 -13.92 -25.59
C SER A 707 -47.99 -13.85 -27.06
N THR A 708 -47.14 -12.87 -27.34
CA THR A 708 -46.49 -12.75 -28.65
C THR A 708 -45.25 -13.63 -28.68
N MET A 709 -45.11 -14.47 -29.69
CA MET A 709 -43.90 -15.30 -29.89
C MET A 709 -43.05 -14.77 -31.03
N LEU A 710 -41.77 -14.49 -30.73
CA LEU A 710 -40.77 -14.07 -31.70
C LEU A 710 -39.69 -15.16 -31.79
N ILE A 711 -39.59 -15.81 -32.96
CA ILE A 711 -38.69 -16.95 -33.14
C ILE A 711 -37.67 -16.64 -34.23
N VAL A 712 -36.41 -16.59 -33.88
CA VAL A 712 -35.32 -16.65 -34.87
C VAL A 712 -35.02 -18.12 -35.13
N ALA A 713 -35.04 -18.53 -36.37
CA ALA A 713 -34.72 -19.90 -36.75
C ALA A 713 -33.81 -19.95 -37.98
N GLN A 714 -33.07 -21.03 -38.08
CA GLN A 714 -32.30 -21.43 -39.28
C GLN A 714 -32.96 -22.55 -40.03
N ARG A 715 -33.90 -23.29 -39.42
CA ARG A 715 -34.62 -24.41 -40.01
C ARG A 715 -36.03 -24.00 -40.46
N ILE A 716 -36.36 -24.28 -41.70
CA ILE A 716 -37.69 -24.04 -42.24
C ILE A 716 -38.77 -24.82 -41.45
N SER A 717 -38.50 -26.08 -41.09
CA SER A 717 -39.43 -26.92 -40.30
C SER A 717 -39.82 -26.32 -38.95
N THR A 718 -39.00 -25.43 -38.40
CA THR A 718 -39.29 -24.75 -37.14
C THR A 718 -40.35 -23.64 -37.31
N ILE A 719 -40.45 -23.03 -38.48
CA ILE A 719 -41.23 -21.81 -38.72
C ILE A 719 -42.39 -21.96 -39.70
N MET A 720 -42.57 -23.13 -40.31
CA MET A 720 -43.63 -23.35 -41.30
C MET A 720 -45.04 -23.03 -40.77
N GLY A 721 -45.30 -23.30 -39.49
CA GLY A 721 -46.55 -22.99 -38.80
C GLY A 721 -46.66 -21.59 -38.24
N ALA A 722 -45.73 -20.69 -38.49
CA ALA A 722 -45.78 -19.31 -37.99
C ALA A 722 -46.86 -18.48 -38.71
N ASN A 723 -47.56 -17.62 -37.96
CA ASN A 723 -48.58 -16.74 -38.52
C ASN A 723 -47.97 -15.67 -39.44
N GLN A 724 -46.71 -15.28 -39.15
CA GLN A 724 -45.97 -14.37 -39.97
C GLN A 724 -44.49 -14.81 -40.01
N ILE A 725 -43.92 -14.86 -41.19
CA ILE A 725 -42.50 -15.11 -41.41
C ILE A 725 -41.90 -13.85 -42.04
N ILE A 726 -40.81 -13.36 -41.49
CA ILE A 726 -40.03 -12.23 -41.98
C ILE A 726 -38.71 -12.78 -42.52
N VAL A 727 -38.47 -12.57 -43.81
CA VAL A 727 -37.23 -12.99 -44.46
C VAL A 727 -36.27 -11.81 -44.50
N LEU A 728 -35.11 -12.00 -43.88
CA LEU A 728 -34.04 -11.00 -43.82
C LEU A 728 -32.93 -11.37 -44.79
N ASP A 729 -32.51 -10.41 -45.59
CA ASP A 729 -31.32 -10.50 -46.42
C ASP A 729 -30.58 -9.17 -46.42
N GLU A 730 -29.26 -9.20 -46.24
CA GLU A 730 -28.38 -8.02 -46.13
C GLU A 730 -28.95 -6.90 -45.24
N GLY A 731 -29.60 -7.29 -44.14
CA GLY A 731 -30.15 -6.35 -43.16
C GLY A 731 -31.47 -5.70 -43.55
N LYS A 732 -32.16 -6.18 -44.60
CA LYS A 732 -33.47 -5.70 -45.09
C LYS A 732 -34.51 -6.80 -45.06
N ILE A 733 -35.78 -6.42 -44.95
CA ILE A 733 -36.90 -7.34 -45.14
C ILE A 733 -37.12 -7.51 -46.63
N VAL A 734 -36.86 -8.74 -47.16
CA VAL A 734 -37.05 -9.08 -48.56
C VAL A 734 -38.33 -9.87 -48.79
N GLY A 735 -38.96 -10.39 -47.73
CA GLY A 735 -40.23 -11.09 -47.78
C GLY A 735 -40.94 -11.06 -46.43
N LYS A 736 -42.27 -10.97 -46.46
CA LYS A 736 -43.14 -10.99 -45.29
C LYS A 736 -44.45 -11.66 -45.65
N GLY A 737 -44.85 -12.70 -44.91
CA GLY A 737 -46.11 -13.45 -45.13
C GLY A 737 -46.09 -14.79 -44.43
N THR A 738 -47.01 -15.65 -44.77
CA THR A 738 -47.10 -17.08 -44.39
C THR A 738 -46.10 -17.91 -45.18
N HIS A 739 -45.87 -19.13 -44.75
CA HIS A 739 -45.01 -20.07 -45.47
C HIS A 739 -45.44 -20.23 -46.95
N LYS A 740 -46.78 -20.44 -47.25
CA LYS A 740 -47.30 -20.58 -48.59
C LYS A 740 -47.11 -19.33 -49.45
N GLU A 741 -47.42 -18.14 -48.90
CA GLU A 741 -47.23 -16.87 -49.60
C GLU A 741 -45.78 -16.60 -49.96
N LEU A 742 -44.87 -16.97 -49.09
CA LEU A 742 -43.41 -16.71 -49.29
C LEU A 742 -42.79 -17.72 -50.27
N LEU A 743 -43.28 -18.96 -50.32
CA LEU A 743 -42.86 -19.91 -51.36
C LEU A 743 -43.19 -19.43 -52.77
N GLU A 744 -44.33 -18.73 -52.94
CA GLU A 744 -44.73 -18.15 -54.18
C GLU A 744 -44.09 -16.85 -54.55
N ASN A 745 -43.92 -15.94 -53.54
CA ASN A 745 -43.62 -14.53 -53.78
C ASN A 745 -42.22 -14.08 -53.33
N CYS A 746 -41.44 -14.95 -52.68
CA CYS A 746 -40.09 -14.58 -52.14
C CYS A 746 -39.04 -15.59 -52.61
N GLU A 747 -38.22 -15.20 -53.59
CA GLU A 747 -37.17 -16.07 -54.13
C GLU A 747 -36.14 -16.48 -53.11
N VAL A 748 -35.72 -15.55 -52.22
CA VAL A 748 -34.77 -15.86 -51.14
C VAL A 748 -35.33 -16.92 -50.18
N TYR A 749 -36.61 -16.82 -49.79
CA TYR A 749 -37.26 -17.82 -48.97
C TYR A 749 -37.33 -19.17 -49.64
N LYS A 750 -37.68 -19.19 -50.90
CA LYS A 750 -37.76 -20.40 -51.73
C LYS A 750 -36.41 -21.10 -51.84
N GLN A 751 -35.34 -20.35 -52.05
CA GLN A 751 -33.99 -20.91 -52.09
C GLN A 751 -33.59 -21.52 -50.71
N ILE A 752 -33.90 -20.86 -49.61
CA ILE A 752 -33.65 -21.40 -48.28
C ILE A 752 -34.48 -22.68 -48.06
N ALA A 753 -35.76 -22.67 -48.43
CA ALA A 753 -36.64 -23.82 -48.28
C ALA A 753 -36.17 -25.01 -49.11
N LEU A 754 -35.86 -24.83 -50.42
CA LEU A 754 -35.32 -25.85 -51.27
C LEU A 754 -33.94 -26.41 -50.85
N SER A 755 -33.18 -25.66 -50.12
CA SER A 755 -31.90 -26.15 -49.58
C SER A 755 -32.08 -27.11 -48.40
N GLN A 756 -33.25 -27.12 -47.75
CA GLN A 756 -33.49 -27.87 -46.50
C GLN A 756 -34.55 -28.96 -46.66
N LEU A 757 -35.52 -28.81 -47.59
CA LEU A 757 -36.65 -29.71 -47.82
C LEU A 757 -36.65 -30.22 -49.21
N SER A 758 -37.12 -31.45 -49.45
CA SER A 758 -37.31 -32.00 -50.75
C SER A 758 -38.49 -31.32 -51.41
N LYS A 759 -38.58 -31.40 -52.79
CA LYS A 759 -39.70 -30.84 -53.51
C LYS A 759 -41.02 -31.54 -53.18
N GLU A 760 -40.94 -32.81 -52.80
CA GLU A 760 -42.12 -33.62 -52.41
C GLU A 760 -42.64 -33.18 -51.01
N GLU A 761 -41.77 -32.85 -50.06
CA GLU A 761 -42.14 -32.32 -48.73
C GLU A 761 -42.77 -30.93 -48.84
N LEU A 762 -42.30 -30.09 -49.77
CA LEU A 762 -42.84 -28.75 -50.01
C LEU A 762 -44.22 -28.79 -50.79
N SER A 763 -44.53 -29.88 -51.51
CA SER A 763 -45.78 -30.01 -52.27
C SER A 763 -46.89 -30.70 -51.49
N ASN A 764 -46.62 -31.42 -50.43
CA ASN A 764 -47.60 -32.18 -49.64
C ASN A 764 -48.21 -31.38 -48.45
N GLU A 765 -47.88 -30.12 -48.27
CA GLU A 765 -48.39 -29.15 -47.26
C GLU A 765 -49.04 -27.92 -47.96
#